data_647109aac9e44bad1f3d3116a88a1e54
#
_entry.id   647109aac9e44bad1f3d3116a88a1e54
#
_cell.length_a   1.000
_cell.length_b   1.000
_cell.length_c   1.000
_cell.angle_alpha   90.00
_cell.angle_beta   90.00
_cell.angle_gamma   90.00
#
_symmetry.space_group_name_H-M   'P 1'
#
loop_
_entity.id
_entity.type
_entity.pdbx_description
1 polymer ?
#
loop_
_entity_poly.entity_id
_entity_poly.type
_entity_poly.pdbx_seq_one_letter_code
_entity_poly.pdbx_strand_id
1 'polypeptide(L)'
;MNAKAQAVITTIPMQEASLDIWNSKYQLKTKTGEPVDKDIEATYERVATALAEVENKANRAKHKKEFVWALRHGAIPAGRITSNAGAEAHKPATSTINCTVSGSVQDSMNDILEKNHEAGLTLKAGCGIGYEFSTLRPRGAYVAGAGATTSGPLSFMDIFDRMCFTVSSAGGRRGAQMATFDVHHPDVIDFIQAKREDGRLRQFNLSLLITEDFIEAVRNGDDWHLSFPVTEKEVEDEGLDLSDTTQFVYRDFPIQKGYVVNGEGKVACRIYRTLKAQFIWDTIMTSTYDYAEPGFILIDKVNQMNNNWFCEDIRATNPCGEQPLPPYGSCLLGSVNLTMFVDYPFTDKASFNYEKYRKVVGIFTRMLDNVVEINGLPLEEQRHEITYKRRHGMGILGLGSTLAMLRMPYGSSESVQFTEEVVREMAVEGWRQSLALADEKGPAPIMDDEFEVTPKMLTKCPQLSQDGYKLGDKLKGKVLHAKYSKYMQQIAGVEPELIEQLAEKGGRFTHHTSIAPTGTISLSLANNASNGIEPSFSHHYARNIIREGRKTKEKVDVFSFELLAYRHLVNPGAMPFSEEEDKRLPHYFTTSEDVTPAQHVDIQAAAQLWVDSSISKTANVPQDFAYPDFKDIYMYAYDKGLKGCTTFRFNPEAFQGVLVQEKDLENTLY
;
A
#
# COMPACT_ATOMS: atom_id res chain seq x y z
N MET A 1 -24.01 30.75 -17.90
CA MET A 1 -23.99 29.50 -17.11
C MET A 1 -22.82 29.54 -16.17
N ASN A 2 -23.02 29.56 -15.08
CA ASN A 2 -22.81 30.37 -13.90
C ASN A 2 -22.00 29.61 -12.83
N ALA A 3 -21.32 30.37 -11.99
CA ALA A 3 -20.69 29.98 -10.72
C ALA A 3 -21.45 28.91 -9.88
N LYS A 4 -22.74 28.68 -10.21
CA LYS A 4 -23.56 27.62 -9.60
C LYS A 4 -23.08 26.19 -9.91
N ALA A 5 -22.46 25.92 -11.07
CA ALA A 5 -22.01 24.59 -11.39
C ALA A 5 -20.71 24.19 -10.68
N GLN A 6 -19.85 25.14 -10.33
CA GLN A 6 -18.66 24.92 -9.51
C GLN A 6 -18.99 24.65 -8.04
N ALA A 7 -20.06 25.26 -7.53
CA ALA A 7 -20.49 25.10 -6.14
C ALA A 7 -21.29 23.81 -5.89
N VAL A 8 -21.76 23.11 -6.93
CA VAL A 8 -22.75 22.04 -6.83
C VAL A 8 -22.20 20.76 -6.21
N ILE A 9 -20.94 20.40 -6.44
CA ILE A 9 -20.36 19.19 -5.85
C ILE A 9 -20.24 19.31 -4.33
N THR A 10 -19.94 20.50 -3.83
CA THR A 10 -19.90 20.79 -2.39
C THR A 10 -21.28 20.87 -1.76
N THR A 11 -22.35 20.96 -2.56
CA THR A 11 -23.74 21.04 -2.08
C THR A 11 -24.48 19.70 -2.11
N ILE A 12 -23.86 18.62 -2.63
CA ILE A 12 -24.45 17.28 -2.59
C ILE A 12 -24.46 16.79 -1.14
N PRO A 13 -25.63 16.49 -0.55
CA PRO A 13 -25.71 16.05 0.83
C PRO A 13 -24.99 14.72 1.05
N MET A 14 -24.40 14.57 2.22
CA MET A 14 -23.84 13.28 2.64
C MET A 14 -24.94 12.22 2.75
N GLN A 15 -24.69 11.04 2.22
CA GLN A 15 -25.59 9.89 2.32
C GLN A 15 -25.68 9.39 3.77
N GLU A 16 -26.82 8.82 4.13
CA GLU A 16 -27.03 8.26 5.46
C GLU A 16 -26.00 7.20 5.82
N ALA A 17 -25.65 6.31 4.89
CA ALA A 17 -24.61 5.30 5.09
C ALA A 17 -23.24 5.92 5.38
N SER A 18 -22.89 7.01 4.70
CA SER A 18 -21.64 7.72 4.90
C SER A 18 -21.56 8.38 6.28
N LEU A 19 -22.63 8.98 6.74
CA LEU A 19 -22.74 9.56 8.09
C LEU A 19 -22.69 8.48 9.17
N ASP A 20 -23.32 7.34 8.95
CA ASP A 20 -23.30 6.20 9.86
C ASP A 20 -21.88 5.68 10.08
N ILE A 21 -21.08 5.53 9.02
CA ILE A 21 -19.68 5.14 9.10
C ILE A 21 -18.82 6.18 9.80
N TRP A 22 -19.03 7.47 9.50
CA TRP A 22 -18.34 8.53 10.23
C TRP A 22 -18.65 8.46 11.73
N ASN A 23 -19.91 8.33 12.10
CA ASN A 23 -20.36 8.23 13.48
C ASN A 23 -19.73 7.02 14.21
N SER A 24 -19.68 5.87 13.56
CA SER A 24 -19.16 4.64 14.16
C SER A 24 -17.63 4.56 14.20
N LYS A 25 -16.94 5.17 13.24
CA LYS A 25 -15.49 4.97 13.04
C LYS A 25 -14.61 6.19 13.33
N TYR A 26 -15.09 7.40 13.03
CA TYR A 26 -14.25 8.61 13.03
C TYR A 26 -14.67 9.67 14.03
N GLN A 27 -15.94 9.71 14.42
CA GLN A 27 -16.42 10.62 15.45
C GLN A 27 -15.74 10.31 16.79
N LEU A 28 -15.02 11.27 17.36
CA LEU A 28 -14.43 11.10 18.69
C LEU A 28 -15.53 11.14 19.75
N LYS A 29 -15.50 10.14 20.63
CA LYS A 29 -16.44 9.98 21.73
C LYS A 29 -15.70 9.77 23.05
N THR A 30 -16.35 10.12 24.15
CA THR A 30 -15.89 9.81 25.51
C THR A 30 -15.99 8.30 25.78
N LYS A 31 -15.43 7.84 26.90
CA LYS A 31 -15.54 6.45 27.34
C LYS A 31 -17.00 6.01 27.56
N THR A 32 -17.90 6.93 27.84
CA THR A 32 -19.33 6.70 28.04
C THR A 32 -20.14 6.81 26.75
N GLY A 33 -19.48 7.07 25.60
CA GLY A 33 -20.11 7.14 24.30
C GLY A 33 -20.67 8.50 23.92
N GLU A 34 -20.43 9.53 24.72
CA GLU A 34 -20.87 10.91 24.39
C GLU A 34 -19.98 11.51 23.29
N PRO A 35 -20.57 12.13 22.27
CA PRO A 35 -19.81 12.77 21.20
C PRO A 35 -18.94 13.92 21.70
N VAL A 36 -17.63 13.86 21.38
CA VAL A 36 -16.71 15.00 21.49
C VAL A 36 -16.78 15.81 20.19
N ASP A 37 -16.72 15.12 19.05
CA ASP A 37 -17.00 15.73 17.75
C ASP A 37 -18.53 15.80 17.54
N LYS A 38 -19.09 16.98 17.50
CA LYS A 38 -20.54 17.16 17.31
C LYS A 38 -20.99 16.84 15.89
N ASP A 39 -20.12 17.07 14.91
CA ASP A 39 -20.35 16.88 13.49
C ASP A 39 -19.01 16.64 12.75
N ILE A 40 -19.06 16.45 11.45
CA ILE A 40 -17.86 16.25 10.62
C ILE A 40 -16.94 17.49 10.66
N GLU A 41 -17.51 18.69 10.73
CA GLU A 41 -16.74 19.92 10.84
C GLU A 41 -15.90 19.95 12.14
N ALA A 42 -16.47 19.47 13.24
CA ALA A 42 -15.73 19.34 14.50
C ALA A 42 -14.58 18.33 14.38
N THR A 43 -14.76 17.24 13.62
CA THR A 43 -13.68 16.31 13.31
C THR A 43 -12.56 17.01 12.54
N TYR A 44 -12.89 17.79 11.52
CA TYR A 44 -11.90 18.57 10.76
C TYR A 44 -11.16 19.57 11.66
N GLU A 45 -11.86 20.30 12.49
CA GLU A 45 -11.27 21.25 13.45
C GLU A 45 -10.30 20.56 14.43
N ARG A 46 -10.67 19.40 14.95
CA ARG A 46 -9.83 18.62 15.86
C ARG A 46 -8.53 18.15 15.18
N VAL A 47 -8.64 17.55 14.00
CA VAL A 47 -7.49 17.07 13.23
C VAL A 47 -6.58 18.24 12.83
N ALA A 48 -7.16 19.30 12.29
CA ALA A 48 -6.40 20.50 11.89
C ALA A 48 -5.67 21.14 13.08
N THR A 49 -6.32 21.24 14.23
CA THR A 49 -5.71 21.78 15.45
C THR A 49 -4.51 20.94 15.89
N ALA A 50 -4.67 19.62 15.94
CA ALA A 50 -3.60 18.70 16.35
C ALA A 50 -2.38 18.79 15.41
N LEU A 51 -2.60 18.86 14.12
CA LEU A 51 -1.52 18.99 13.13
C LEU A 51 -0.87 20.37 13.15
N ALA A 52 -1.64 21.43 13.39
CA ALA A 52 -1.12 22.79 13.47
C ALA A 52 -0.30 23.05 14.74
N GLU A 53 -0.51 22.28 15.80
CA GLU A 53 0.29 22.36 17.01
C GLU A 53 1.76 22.01 16.80
N VAL A 54 2.07 21.25 15.75
CA VAL A 54 3.45 20.95 15.32
C VAL A 54 4.15 22.19 14.77
N GLU A 55 3.40 23.17 14.29
CA GLU A 55 3.92 24.41 13.73
C GLU A 55 4.41 25.38 14.81
N ASN A 56 5.27 26.31 14.40
CA ASN A 56 5.69 27.41 15.27
C ASN A 56 4.48 28.18 15.80
N LYS A 57 4.50 28.51 17.08
CA LYS A 57 3.39 29.17 17.77
C LYS A 57 2.83 30.39 17.04
N ALA A 58 3.70 31.20 16.42
CA ALA A 58 3.30 32.37 15.65
C ALA A 58 2.48 32.06 14.40
N ASN A 59 2.63 30.85 13.81
CA ASN A 59 2.03 30.45 12.56
C ASN A 59 0.90 29.42 12.71
N ARG A 60 0.63 28.97 13.93
CA ARG A 60 -0.38 27.91 14.18
C ARG A 60 -1.77 28.26 13.67
N ALA A 61 -2.23 29.47 13.97
CA ALA A 61 -3.57 29.92 13.55
C ALA A 61 -3.71 29.95 12.03
N LYS A 62 -2.68 30.42 11.34
CA LYS A 62 -2.64 30.43 9.86
C LYS A 62 -2.70 29.02 9.30
N HIS A 63 -1.86 28.12 9.76
CA HIS A 63 -1.79 26.74 9.28
C HIS A 63 -3.05 25.96 9.64
N LYS A 64 -3.60 26.14 10.83
CA LYS A 64 -4.89 25.55 11.19
C LYS A 64 -5.98 25.92 10.19
N LYS A 65 -6.08 27.19 9.82
CA LYS A 65 -7.06 27.68 8.83
C LYS A 65 -6.85 27.02 7.46
N GLU A 66 -5.59 26.91 7.01
CA GLU A 66 -5.26 26.24 5.76
C GLU A 66 -5.59 24.75 5.80
N PHE A 67 -5.30 24.07 6.91
CA PHE A 67 -5.59 22.64 7.09
C PHE A 67 -7.09 22.35 7.09
N VAL A 68 -7.89 23.19 7.77
CA VAL A 68 -9.36 23.06 7.73
C VAL A 68 -9.86 23.25 6.30
N TRP A 69 -9.34 24.24 5.59
CA TRP A 69 -9.70 24.47 4.19
C TRP A 69 -9.39 23.24 3.31
N ALA A 70 -8.20 22.66 3.46
CA ALA A 70 -7.82 21.47 2.71
C ALA A 70 -8.72 20.26 3.02
N LEU A 71 -9.04 20.03 4.30
CA LEU A 71 -9.95 18.95 4.73
C LEU A 71 -11.35 19.11 4.14
N ARG A 72 -11.84 20.34 4.02
CA ARG A 72 -13.13 20.63 3.36
C ARG A 72 -13.09 20.48 1.85
N HIS A 73 -11.90 20.50 1.23
CA HIS A 73 -11.73 20.55 -0.22
C HIS A 73 -11.04 19.31 -0.82
N GLY A 74 -11.10 18.19 -0.13
CA GLY A 74 -10.68 16.90 -0.69
C GLY A 74 -9.45 16.26 -0.08
N ALA A 75 -8.77 16.89 0.87
CA ALA A 75 -7.73 16.23 1.63
C ALA A 75 -8.34 15.30 2.68
N ILE A 76 -8.13 13.98 2.55
CA ILE A 76 -8.67 13.00 3.49
C ILE A 76 -7.50 12.23 4.12
N PRO A 77 -7.11 12.58 5.36
CA PRO A 77 -6.11 11.80 6.09
C PRO A 77 -6.60 10.37 6.29
N ALA A 78 -5.66 9.43 6.38
CA ALA A 78 -5.99 8.04 6.66
C ALA A 78 -6.85 7.90 7.93
N GLY A 79 -7.58 6.80 8.02
CA GLY A 79 -8.51 6.58 9.12
C GLY A 79 -7.90 6.73 10.51
N ARG A 80 -6.64 6.31 10.67
CA ARG A 80 -5.92 6.45 11.95
C ARG A 80 -5.64 7.90 12.33
N ILE A 81 -5.30 8.72 11.37
CA ILE A 81 -5.08 10.15 11.60
C ILE A 81 -6.42 10.81 11.96
N THR A 82 -7.44 10.55 11.18
CA THR A 82 -8.78 11.13 11.39
C THR A 82 -9.37 10.71 12.74
N SER A 83 -9.18 9.46 13.16
CA SER A 83 -9.68 8.94 14.44
C SER A 83 -8.86 9.41 15.64
N ASN A 84 -7.54 9.54 15.51
CA ASN A 84 -6.63 9.61 16.65
C ASN A 84 -5.91 10.95 16.81
N ALA A 85 -5.76 11.75 15.76
CA ALA A 85 -5.14 13.07 15.88
C ALA A 85 -5.99 13.99 16.78
N GLY A 86 -5.37 14.53 17.81
CA GLY A 86 -6.05 15.38 18.81
C GLY A 86 -6.96 14.59 19.77
N ALA A 87 -6.82 13.28 19.84
CA ALA A 87 -7.67 12.41 20.66
C ALA A 87 -6.96 11.89 21.92
N GLU A 88 -5.79 12.40 22.26
CA GLU A 88 -4.92 11.87 23.34
C GLU A 88 -5.58 11.86 24.72
N ALA A 89 -6.44 12.83 25.00
CA ALA A 89 -7.20 12.88 26.25
C ALA A 89 -8.13 11.68 26.44
N HIS A 90 -8.57 11.07 25.33
CA HIS A 90 -9.51 9.94 25.32
C HIS A 90 -8.87 8.62 24.87
N LYS A 91 -7.79 8.68 24.10
CA LYS A 91 -7.09 7.55 23.48
C LYS A 91 -5.57 7.72 23.57
N PRO A 92 -4.97 7.68 24.79
CA PRO A 92 -3.56 8.06 24.99
C PRO A 92 -2.55 7.09 24.37
N ALA A 93 -2.93 5.85 24.07
CA ALA A 93 -2.02 4.78 23.64
C ALA A 93 -2.29 4.31 22.20
N THR A 94 -2.83 5.18 21.34
CA THR A 94 -3.08 4.86 19.93
C THR A 94 -2.13 5.59 19.00
N SER A 95 -1.82 4.96 17.84
CA SER A 95 -0.98 5.55 16.80
C SER A 95 -1.82 6.21 15.72
N THR A 96 -1.25 7.22 15.07
CA THR A 96 -1.78 7.82 13.83
C THR A 96 -1.29 7.10 12.57
N ILE A 97 -0.46 6.07 12.72
CA ILE A 97 0.16 5.32 11.63
C ILE A 97 -0.65 4.08 11.29
N ASN A 98 -0.91 3.86 10.00
CA ASN A 98 -1.63 2.68 9.49
C ASN A 98 -0.69 1.52 9.15
N CYS A 99 0.48 1.81 8.59
CA CYS A 99 1.31 0.86 7.85
C CYS A 99 2.68 0.69 8.49
N THR A 100 3.03 -0.55 8.82
CA THR A 100 4.35 -0.91 9.35
C THR A 100 4.85 -2.20 8.71
N VAL A 101 6.16 -2.40 8.79
CA VAL A 101 6.83 -3.67 8.51
C VAL A 101 7.69 -4.03 9.72
N SER A 102 7.67 -5.30 10.08
CA SER A 102 8.46 -5.85 11.18
C SER A 102 9.96 -5.70 10.93
N GLY A 103 10.74 -5.66 11.99
CA GLY A 103 12.16 -5.99 11.92
C GLY A 103 12.33 -7.36 11.25
N SER A 104 13.48 -7.59 10.58
CA SER A 104 13.79 -8.88 9.98
C SER A 104 13.72 -9.99 11.02
N VAL A 105 12.98 -11.05 10.71
CA VAL A 105 12.88 -12.21 11.59
C VAL A 105 14.14 -13.05 11.41
N GLN A 106 15.00 -13.07 12.42
CA GLN A 106 16.21 -13.89 12.40
C GLN A 106 15.84 -15.35 12.62
N ASP A 107 16.64 -16.27 12.06
CA ASP A 107 16.39 -17.70 12.12
C ASP A 107 16.79 -18.29 13.49
N SER A 108 16.08 -17.86 14.53
CA SER A 108 16.23 -18.34 15.91
C SER A 108 14.91 -18.24 16.67
N MET A 109 14.70 -19.14 17.63
CA MET A 109 13.50 -19.13 18.47
C MET A 109 13.36 -17.82 19.25
N ASN A 110 14.47 -17.30 19.79
CA ASN A 110 14.45 -16.04 20.54
C ASN A 110 13.96 -14.89 19.67
N ASP A 111 14.45 -14.77 18.45
CA ASP A 111 14.07 -13.65 17.58
C ASP A 111 12.65 -13.81 17.02
N ILE A 112 12.24 -15.04 16.70
CA ILE A 112 10.85 -15.32 16.30
C ILE A 112 9.86 -14.84 17.38
N LEU A 113 10.12 -15.19 18.64
CA LEU A 113 9.26 -14.80 19.76
C LEU A 113 9.36 -13.30 20.06
N GLU A 114 10.54 -12.71 19.93
CA GLU A 114 10.73 -11.26 20.08
C GLU A 114 9.95 -10.48 19.02
N LYS A 115 10.02 -10.89 17.76
CA LYS A 115 9.26 -10.26 16.67
C LYS A 115 7.74 -10.45 16.85
N ASN A 116 7.30 -11.58 17.38
CA ASN A 116 5.90 -11.78 17.74
C ASN A 116 5.46 -10.82 18.85
N HIS A 117 6.29 -10.61 19.86
CA HIS A 117 6.04 -9.64 20.92
C HIS A 117 5.94 -8.20 20.37
N GLU A 118 6.91 -7.77 19.56
CA GLU A 118 6.91 -6.46 18.92
C GLU A 118 5.67 -6.26 18.04
N ALA A 119 5.28 -7.29 17.28
CA ALA A 119 4.08 -7.28 16.46
C ALA A 119 2.81 -7.11 17.28
N GLY A 120 2.72 -7.79 18.42
CA GLY A 120 1.59 -7.65 19.34
C GLY A 120 1.41 -6.21 19.83
N LEU A 121 2.50 -5.54 20.19
CA LEU A 121 2.47 -4.13 20.59
C LEU A 121 2.07 -3.21 19.44
N THR A 122 2.55 -3.48 18.24
CA THR A 122 2.23 -2.72 17.02
C THR A 122 0.76 -2.83 16.66
N LEU A 123 0.22 -4.04 16.66
CA LEU A 123 -1.20 -4.30 16.41
C LEU A 123 -2.10 -3.69 17.49
N LYS A 124 -1.68 -3.74 18.75
CA LYS A 124 -2.38 -3.09 19.86
C LYS A 124 -2.47 -1.58 19.68
N ALA A 125 -1.42 -0.95 19.18
CA ALA A 125 -1.42 0.49 18.86
C ALA A 125 -2.31 0.83 17.64
N GLY A 126 -2.77 -0.17 16.92
CA GLY A 126 -3.70 -0.05 15.80
C GLY A 126 -3.05 -0.05 14.42
N CYS A 127 -1.76 -0.39 14.31
CA CYS A 127 -1.04 -0.44 13.05
C CYS A 127 -1.13 -1.83 12.42
N GLY A 128 -1.32 -1.90 11.10
CA GLY A 128 -1.11 -3.12 10.33
C GLY A 128 0.38 -3.42 10.19
N ILE A 129 0.75 -4.68 10.05
CA ILE A 129 2.14 -5.11 10.00
C ILE A 129 2.38 -6.18 8.95
N GLY A 130 3.52 -6.08 8.25
CA GLY A 130 4.01 -7.09 7.33
C GLY A 130 5.31 -7.70 7.77
N TYR A 131 5.54 -8.96 7.38
CA TYR A 131 6.74 -9.73 7.69
C TYR A 131 7.22 -10.51 6.49
N GLU A 132 8.53 -10.77 6.44
CA GLU A 132 9.07 -11.85 5.61
C GLU A 132 9.32 -13.08 6.49
N PHE A 133 8.74 -14.25 6.12
CA PHE A 133 8.95 -15.52 6.82
C PHE A 133 9.91 -16.48 6.10
N SER A 134 10.31 -16.16 4.88
CA SER A 134 11.29 -16.96 4.14
C SER A 134 12.73 -16.81 4.65
N THR A 135 12.93 -16.03 5.70
CA THR A 135 14.19 -15.95 6.45
C THR A 135 14.39 -17.12 7.42
N LEU A 136 13.36 -17.92 7.64
CA LEU A 136 13.39 -19.08 8.53
C LEU A 136 13.76 -20.35 7.76
N ARG A 137 14.54 -21.22 8.41
CA ARG A 137 14.97 -22.48 7.81
C ARG A 137 13.78 -23.35 7.40
N PRO A 138 13.93 -24.13 6.31
CA PRO A 138 12.82 -24.93 5.80
C PRO A 138 12.45 -26.08 6.71
N ARG A 139 11.23 -26.58 6.55
CA ARG A 139 10.71 -27.75 7.24
C ARG A 139 11.68 -28.94 7.06
N GLY A 140 11.96 -29.62 8.15
CA GLY A 140 12.85 -30.75 8.17
C GLY A 140 14.34 -30.41 8.31
N ALA A 141 14.71 -29.12 8.30
CA ALA A 141 16.08 -28.70 8.56
C ALA A 141 16.47 -28.96 10.04
N TYR A 142 17.73 -29.35 10.26
CA TYR A 142 18.22 -29.67 11.60
C TYR A 142 18.38 -28.45 12.47
N VAL A 143 17.99 -28.59 13.73
CA VAL A 143 18.13 -27.57 14.78
C VAL A 143 19.14 -28.06 15.80
N ALA A 144 20.37 -27.55 15.73
CA ALA A 144 21.47 -28.00 16.57
C ALA A 144 21.20 -27.93 18.08
N GLY A 145 20.58 -26.84 18.52
CA GLY A 145 20.23 -26.62 19.94
C GLY A 145 19.17 -27.56 20.49
N ALA A 146 18.33 -28.11 19.64
CA ALA A 146 17.23 -29.00 20.03
C ALA A 146 17.52 -30.49 19.73
N GLY A 147 18.57 -30.78 18.90
CA GLY A 147 18.85 -32.12 18.45
C GLY A 147 17.73 -32.75 17.62
N ALA A 148 16.94 -31.92 16.94
CA ALA A 148 15.75 -32.31 16.20
C ALA A 148 15.60 -31.50 14.91
N THR A 149 14.59 -31.81 14.10
CA THR A 149 14.26 -31.03 12.90
C THR A 149 13.16 -30.02 13.17
N THR A 150 13.18 -28.89 12.43
CA THR A 150 12.15 -27.85 12.55
C THR A 150 10.87 -28.19 11.80
N SER A 151 9.75 -27.66 12.28
CA SER A 151 8.46 -27.72 11.58
C SER A 151 8.31 -26.72 10.42
N GLY A 152 9.25 -25.79 10.30
CA GLY A 152 9.31 -24.82 9.20
C GLY A 152 8.58 -23.49 9.42
N PRO A 153 8.70 -22.57 8.46
CA PRO A 153 8.17 -21.22 8.59
C PRO A 153 6.66 -21.14 8.82
N LEU A 154 5.87 -21.98 8.16
CA LEU A 154 4.42 -21.92 8.25
C LEU A 154 3.91 -22.22 9.66
N SER A 155 4.55 -23.14 10.38
CA SER A 155 4.21 -23.42 11.78
C SER A 155 4.44 -22.19 12.67
N PHE A 156 5.49 -21.43 12.43
CA PHE A 156 5.74 -20.21 13.16
C PHE A 156 4.75 -19.10 12.77
N MET A 157 4.33 -19.05 11.51
CA MET A 157 3.25 -18.14 11.08
C MET A 157 1.95 -18.38 11.85
N ASP A 158 1.63 -19.62 12.21
CA ASP A 158 0.46 -19.95 13.03
C ASP A 158 0.49 -19.24 14.39
N ILE A 159 1.66 -19.04 14.99
CA ILE A 159 1.82 -18.27 16.25
C ILE A 159 1.42 -16.81 16.03
N PHE A 160 1.92 -16.18 14.97
CA PHE A 160 1.60 -14.78 14.62
C PHE A 160 0.12 -14.63 14.26
N ASP A 161 -0.45 -15.60 13.58
CA ASP A 161 -1.87 -15.62 13.23
C ASP A 161 -2.75 -15.63 14.48
N ARG A 162 -2.46 -16.53 15.41
CA ARG A 162 -3.22 -16.64 16.67
C ARG A 162 -3.03 -15.43 17.57
N MET A 163 -1.82 -14.88 17.65
CA MET A 163 -1.53 -13.65 18.37
C MET A 163 -2.37 -12.50 17.82
N CYS A 164 -2.37 -12.31 16.52
CA CYS A 164 -3.13 -11.25 15.85
C CYS A 164 -4.62 -11.37 16.12
N PHE A 165 -5.18 -12.57 15.97
CA PHE A 165 -6.57 -12.85 16.29
C PHE A 165 -6.92 -12.47 17.74
N THR A 166 -6.09 -12.87 18.70
CA THR A 166 -6.30 -12.64 20.13
C THR A 166 -6.23 -11.16 20.49
N VAL A 167 -5.23 -10.44 19.99
CA VAL A 167 -5.07 -9.00 20.23
C VAL A 167 -6.23 -8.22 19.62
N SER A 168 -6.64 -8.57 18.41
CA SER A 168 -7.76 -7.93 17.71
C SER A 168 -9.09 -8.14 18.45
N SER A 169 -9.31 -9.32 19.02
CA SER A 169 -10.52 -9.63 19.78
C SER A 169 -10.66 -8.77 21.04
N ALA A 170 -9.55 -8.46 21.68
CA ALA A 170 -9.54 -7.64 22.90
C ALA A 170 -9.85 -6.16 22.63
N GLY A 171 -9.51 -5.63 21.43
CA GLY A 171 -9.63 -4.23 21.09
C GLY A 171 -10.82 -3.84 20.23
N GLY A 172 -11.72 -4.76 19.87
CA GLY A 172 -12.87 -4.48 18.99
C GLY A 172 -12.50 -4.15 17.54
N ARG A 173 -11.23 -4.25 17.14
CA ARG A 173 -10.72 -4.05 15.78
C ARG A 173 -10.01 -5.30 15.30
N ARG A 174 -10.22 -5.65 14.03
CA ARG A 174 -9.47 -6.74 13.39
C ARG A 174 -8.07 -6.22 13.06
N GLY A 175 -7.03 -6.89 13.55
CA GLY A 175 -5.66 -6.68 13.11
C GLY A 175 -5.50 -7.19 11.67
N ALA A 176 -4.54 -6.62 10.97
CA ALA A 176 -4.21 -7.06 9.61
C ALA A 176 -2.71 -7.33 9.51
N GLN A 177 -2.36 -8.44 8.89
CA GLN A 177 -0.98 -8.86 8.67
C GLN A 177 -0.75 -9.24 7.21
N MET A 178 0.48 -8.99 6.74
CA MET A 178 1.01 -9.51 5.48
C MET A 178 2.15 -10.46 5.76
N ALA A 179 2.14 -11.62 5.12
CA ALA A 179 3.30 -12.50 5.05
C ALA A 179 3.86 -12.50 3.63
N THR A 180 5.13 -12.16 3.50
CA THR A 180 5.87 -12.32 2.24
C THR A 180 6.77 -13.53 2.31
N PHE A 181 7.00 -14.15 1.16
CA PHE A 181 7.76 -15.38 1.04
C PHE A 181 8.53 -15.43 -0.27
N ASP A 182 9.82 -15.68 -0.18
CA ASP A 182 10.71 -15.73 -1.33
C ASP A 182 10.41 -16.96 -2.20
N VAL A 183 10.27 -16.77 -3.49
CA VAL A 183 10.04 -17.85 -4.47
C VAL A 183 11.19 -18.86 -4.54
N HIS A 184 12.35 -18.53 -4.00
CA HIS A 184 13.51 -19.45 -3.92
C HIS A 184 13.46 -20.39 -2.71
N HIS A 185 12.55 -20.15 -1.75
CA HIS A 185 12.55 -20.90 -0.49
C HIS A 185 12.10 -22.36 -0.69
N PRO A 186 12.73 -23.33 -0.02
CA PRO A 186 12.35 -24.74 -0.15
C PRO A 186 10.88 -25.07 0.17
N ASP A 187 10.23 -24.28 1.05
CA ASP A 187 8.83 -24.47 1.45
C ASP A 187 7.83 -23.62 0.65
N VAL A 188 8.26 -23.09 -0.51
CA VAL A 188 7.40 -22.20 -1.30
C VAL A 188 6.09 -22.84 -1.74
N ILE A 189 6.11 -24.14 -2.08
CA ILE A 189 4.89 -24.87 -2.47
C ILE A 189 3.88 -24.92 -1.31
N ASP A 190 4.35 -25.22 -0.10
CA ASP A 190 3.51 -25.23 1.11
C ASP A 190 2.91 -23.85 1.38
N PHE A 191 3.70 -22.79 1.19
CA PHE A 191 3.23 -21.41 1.34
C PHE A 191 2.15 -21.06 0.31
N ILE A 192 2.34 -21.41 -0.95
CA ILE A 192 1.36 -21.18 -2.03
C ILE A 192 0.03 -21.84 -1.69
N GLN A 193 0.06 -23.03 -1.10
CA GLN A 193 -1.11 -23.86 -0.82
C GLN A 193 -1.70 -23.68 0.59
N ALA A 194 -1.11 -22.82 1.41
CA ALA A 194 -1.46 -22.70 2.83
C ALA A 194 -2.94 -22.39 3.09
N LYS A 195 -3.55 -21.54 2.26
CA LYS A 195 -4.95 -21.13 2.39
C LYS A 195 -5.96 -22.14 1.82
N ARG A 196 -5.50 -23.23 1.22
CA ARG A 196 -6.39 -24.36 0.82
C ARG A 196 -6.93 -25.11 2.02
N GLU A 197 -6.21 -25.09 3.14
CA GLU A 197 -6.69 -25.62 4.41
C GLU A 197 -7.67 -24.61 5.04
N ASP A 198 -8.92 -25.01 5.19
CA ASP A 198 -9.97 -24.13 5.70
C ASP A 198 -9.63 -23.58 7.09
N GLY A 199 -9.74 -22.29 7.23
CA GLY A 199 -9.52 -21.59 8.49
C GLY A 199 -8.07 -21.29 8.85
N ARG A 200 -7.08 -21.75 8.06
CA ARG A 200 -5.68 -21.50 8.35
C ARG A 200 -5.23 -20.10 7.90
N LEU A 201 -4.42 -19.43 8.73
CA LEU A 201 -3.79 -18.13 8.44
C LEU A 201 -4.78 -17.04 8.03
N ARG A 202 -5.95 -17.01 8.63
CA ARG A 202 -7.02 -16.03 8.32
C ARG A 202 -6.63 -14.58 8.60
N GLN A 203 -5.68 -14.37 9.51
CA GLN A 203 -5.20 -13.03 9.87
C GLN A 203 -4.09 -12.52 8.94
N PHE A 204 -3.73 -13.31 7.93
CA PHE A 204 -2.70 -12.97 6.96
C PHE A 204 -3.25 -12.79 5.55
N ASN A 205 -2.74 -11.75 4.87
CA ASN A 205 -2.64 -11.74 3.41
C ASN A 205 -1.30 -12.37 3.04
N LEU A 206 -1.27 -13.21 2.02
CA LEU A 206 -0.08 -13.91 1.56
C LEU A 206 0.39 -13.34 0.22
N SER A 207 1.67 -13.04 0.10
CA SER A 207 2.29 -12.60 -1.16
C SER A 207 3.65 -13.25 -1.37
N LEU A 208 3.96 -13.54 -2.62
CA LEU A 208 5.29 -14.04 -3.02
C LEU A 208 6.19 -12.90 -3.46
N LEU A 209 7.46 -12.99 -3.06
CA LEU A 209 8.52 -12.16 -3.60
C LEU A 209 9.00 -12.79 -4.91
N ILE A 210 8.52 -12.24 -6.01
CA ILE A 210 8.83 -12.70 -7.37
C ILE A 210 10.00 -11.90 -7.92
N THR A 211 11.02 -12.60 -8.38
CA THR A 211 12.25 -12.03 -8.91
C THR A 211 12.31 -12.09 -10.44
N GLU A 212 13.14 -11.25 -11.05
CA GLU A 212 13.30 -11.22 -12.51
C GLU A 212 13.88 -12.53 -13.04
N ASP A 213 14.84 -13.13 -12.31
CA ASP A 213 15.42 -14.43 -12.68
C ASP A 213 14.37 -15.56 -12.66
N PHE A 214 13.41 -15.51 -11.74
CA PHE A 214 12.29 -16.46 -11.74
C PHE A 214 11.39 -16.31 -12.97
N ILE A 215 11.02 -15.09 -13.31
CA ILE A 215 10.21 -14.81 -14.52
C ILE A 215 10.94 -15.27 -15.78
N GLU A 216 12.24 -15.00 -15.86
CA GLU A 216 13.07 -15.46 -16.98
C GLU A 216 13.12 -16.97 -17.06
N ALA A 217 13.32 -17.65 -15.93
CA ALA A 217 13.31 -19.12 -15.87
C ALA A 217 11.97 -19.70 -16.29
N VAL A 218 10.84 -19.09 -15.92
CA VAL A 218 9.51 -19.50 -16.37
C VAL A 218 9.37 -19.37 -17.89
N ARG A 219 9.79 -18.25 -18.46
CA ARG A 219 9.72 -17.99 -19.90
C ARG A 219 10.62 -18.92 -20.72
N ASN A 220 11.78 -19.26 -20.19
CA ASN A 220 12.76 -20.11 -20.87
C ASN A 220 12.52 -21.61 -20.65
N GLY A 221 11.61 -21.99 -19.74
CA GLY A 221 11.40 -23.39 -19.36
C GLY A 221 12.55 -24.00 -18.55
N ASP A 222 13.26 -23.18 -17.80
CA ASP A 222 14.44 -23.58 -17.01
C ASP A 222 14.07 -24.28 -15.71
N ASP A 223 15.06 -24.98 -15.15
CA ASP A 223 15.02 -25.49 -13.80
C ASP A 223 15.11 -24.34 -12.79
N TRP A 224 14.53 -24.55 -11.62
CA TRP A 224 14.53 -23.60 -10.53
C TRP A 224 14.98 -24.27 -9.23
N HIS A 225 16.04 -23.73 -8.62
CA HIS A 225 16.58 -24.26 -7.37
C HIS A 225 15.88 -23.63 -6.17
N LEU A 226 15.35 -24.48 -5.30
CA LEU A 226 14.85 -24.11 -4.00
C LEU A 226 15.96 -24.27 -2.99
N SER A 227 16.41 -23.16 -2.39
CA SER A 227 17.63 -23.12 -1.59
C SER A 227 17.48 -22.26 -0.34
N PHE A 228 18.31 -22.55 0.65
CA PHE A 228 18.37 -21.80 1.90
C PHE A 228 19.81 -21.66 2.38
N PRO A 229 20.18 -20.51 3.02
CA PRO A 229 21.54 -20.26 3.47
C PRO A 229 22.12 -21.33 4.37
N VAL A 230 23.42 -21.57 4.21
CA VAL A 230 24.22 -22.36 5.14
C VAL A 230 25.06 -21.44 6.02
N THR A 231 25.34 -21.91 7.24
CA THR A 231 26.21 -21.19 8.18
C THR A 231 27.66 -21.66 8.04
N GLU A 232 28.62 -20.84 8.44
CA GLU A 232 30.04 -21.19 8.53
C GLU A 232 30.24 -22.47 9.38
N LYS A 233 29.47 -22.58 10.47
CA LYS A 233 29.48 -23.73 11.35
C LYS A 233 29.03 -25.02 10.64
N GLU A 234 27.94 -24.96 9.86
CA GLU A 234 27.47 -26.11 9.07
C GLU A 234 28.53 -26.56 8.04
N VAL A 235 29.15 -25.57 7.37
CA VAL A 235 30.23 -25.86 6.40
C VAL A 235 31.40 -26.59 7.07
N GLU A 236 31.81 -26.15 8.24
CA GLU A 236 32.90 -26.75 9.01
C GLU A 236 32.53 -28.13 9.55
N ASP A 237 31.37 -28.23 10.25
CA ASP A 237 30.94 -29.47 10.92
C ASP A 237 30.63 -30.60 9.92
N GLU A 238 30.05 -30.28 8.77
CA GLU A 238 29.66 -31.26 7.76
C GLU A 238 30.68 -31.40 6.62
N GLY A 239 31.74 -30.59 6.60
CA GLY A 239 32.75 -30.61 5.54
C GLY A 239 32.21 -30.29 4.15
N LEU A 240 31.37 -29.27 4.05
CA LEU A 240 30.68 -28.91 2.80
C LEU A 240 31.61 -28.26 1.80
N ASP A 241 31.56 -28.72 0.55
CA ASP A 241 32.24 -28.09 -0.58
C ASP A 241 31.31 -27.10 -1.30
N LEU A 242 31.43 -25.82 -0.98
CA LEU A 242 30.63 -24.78 -1.56
C LEU A 242 30.88 -24.51 -3.04
N SER A 243 31.96 -25.10 -3.61
CA SER A 243 32.26 -25.03 -5.06
C SER A 243 31.45 -26.04 -5.88
N ASP A 244 30.80 -27.00 -5.23
CA ASP A 244 29.93 -27.97 -5.89
C ASP A 244 28.58 -27.29 -6.27
N THR A 245 28.50 -26.87 -7.53
CA THR A 245 27.33 -26.16 -8.08
C THR A 245 26.10 -27.05 -8.22
N THR A 246 26.22 -28.36 -8.03
CA THR A 246 25.06 -29.28 -7.99
C THR A 246 24.35 -29.28 -6.65
N GLN A 247 25.00 -28.80 -5.59
CA GLN A 247 24.47 -28.78 -4.23
C GLN A 247 24.32 -27.36 -3.65
N PHE A 248 25.09 -26.39 -4.15
CA PHE A 248 25.15 -25.03 -3.60
C PHE A 248 25.00 -23.99 -4.69
N VAL A 249 24.37 -22.86 -4.31
CA VAL A 249 24.21 -21.70 -5.14
C VAL A 249 24.42 -20.45 -4.29
N TYR A 250 25.01 -19.40 -4.85
CA TYR A 250 25.10 -18.09 -4.22
C TYR A 250 23.95 -17.21 -4.73
N ARG A 251 23.21 -16.61 -3.82
CA ARG A 251 22.11 -15.72 -4.17
C ARG A 251 21.96 -14.54 -3.20
N ASP A 252 21.22 -13.53 -3.63
CA ASP A 252 20.83 -12.44 -2.74
C ASP A 252 19.89 -12.96 -1.66
N PHE A 253 20.22 -12.62 -0.41
CA PHE A 253 19.44 -13.02 0.74
C PHE A 253 19.75 -12.07 1.91
N PRO A 254 18.79 -11.77 2.81
CA PRO A 254 19.06 -10.99 4.01
C PRO A 254 20.18 -11.63 4.85
N ILE A 255 21.27 -10.89 5.04
CA ILE A 255 22.47 -11.43 5.70
C ILE A 255 22.23 -11.51 7.21
N GLN A 256 22.44 -12.70 7.77
CA GLN A 256 22.44 -12.96 9.20
C GLN A 256 23.84 -13.35 9.66
N LYS A 257 24.11 -13.14 10.95
CA LYS A 257 25.39 -13.54 11.55
C LYS A 257 25.63 -15.04 11.36
N GLY A 258 26.80 -15.38 10.87
CA GLY A 258 27.23 -16.75 10.64
C GLY A 258 26.98 -17.27 9.22
N TYR A 259 26.31 -16.49 8.35
CA TYR A 259 26.19 -16.87 6.95
C TYR A 259 27.50 -16.71 6.18
N VAL A 260 27.73 -17.57 5.19
CA VAL A 260 28.86 -17.47 4.27
C VAL A 260 28.50 -16.51 3.13
N VAL A 261 29.25 -15.43 3.05
CA VAL A 261 29.02 -14.36 2.05
C VAL A 261 30.24 -14.26 1.14
N ASN A 262 30.04 -14.24 -0.16
CA ASN A 262 31.12 -14.07 -1.14
C ASN A 262 31.50 -12.60 -1.36
N GLY A 263 32.52 -12.35 -2.22
CA GLY A 263 32.99 -11.00 -2.53
C GLY A 263 31.99 -10.10 -3.23
N GLU A 264 30.91 -10.66 -3.78
CA GLU A 264 29.80 -9.92 -4.41
C GLU A 264 28.64 -9.61 -3.43
N GLY A 265 28.77 -10.03 -2.17
CA GLY A 265 27.72 -9.86 -1.16
C GLY A 265 26.59 -10.88 -1.24
N LYS A 266 26.75 -11.95 -2.01
CA LYS A 266 25.78 -13.04 -2.13
C LYS A 266 26.02 -14.11 -1.08
N VAL A 267 24.93 -14.72 -0.62
CA VAL A 267 24.94 -15.73 0.44
C VAL A 267 24.97 -17.12 -0.15
N ALA A 268 25.84 -17.98 0.39
CA ALA A 268 25.92 -19.40 0.02
C ALA A 268 24.67 -20.13 0.53
N CYS A 269 23.96 -20.78 -0.37
CA CYS A 269 22.73 -21.50 -0.09
C CYS A 269 22.83 -22.96 -0.53
N ARG A 270 22.32 -23.87 0.31
CA ARG A 270 22.15 -25.28 -0.02
C ARG A 270 20.90 -25.46 -0.86
N ILE A 271 20.99 -26.20 -1.96
CA ILE A 271 19.86 -26.60 -2.79
C ILE A 271 19.14 -27.77 -2.11
N TYR A 272 17.91 -27.57 -1.73
CA TYR A 272 17.08 -28.62 -1.12
C TYR A 272 16.26 -29.37 -2.16
N ARG A 273 15.86 -28.69 -3.23
CA ARG A 273 15.01 -29.25 -4.27
C ARG A 273 15.19 -28.46 -5.56
N THR A 274 15.11 -29.15 -6.69
CA THR A 274 15.07 -28.51 -8.00
C THR A 274 13.77 -28.90 -8.70
N LEU A 275 13.02 -27.89 -9.14
CA LEU A 275 11.77 -28.03 -9.86
C LEU A 275 11.83 -27.25 -11.16
N LYS A 276 10.98 -27.58 -12.12
CA LYS A 276 10.77 -26.70 -13.28
C LYS A 276 10.14 -25.38 -12.79
N ALA A 277 10.67 -24.26 -13.21
CA ALA A 277 10.10 -22.93 -12.89
C ALA A 277 8.65 -22.85 -13.37
N GLN A 278 8.32 -23.43 -14.53
CA GLN A 278 6.97 -23.51 -15.04
C GLN A 278 6.03 -24.27 -14.11
N PHE A 279 6.50 -25.33 -13.45
CA PHE A 279 5.68 -26.07 -12.49
C PHE A 279 5.30 -25.19 -11.28
N ILE A 280 6.25 -24.43 -10.76
CA ILE A 280 6.02 -23.51 -9.65
C ILE A 280 5.04 -22.41 -10.11
N TRP A 281 5.25 -21.86 -11.29
CA TRP A 281 4.36 -20.86 -11.89
C TRP A 281 2.91 -21.37 -12.01
N ASP A 282 2.73 -22.57 -12.55
CA ASP A 282 1.40 -23.19 -12.71
C ASP A 282 0.75 -23.44 -11.33
N THR A 283 1.52 -23.83 -10.34
CA THR A 283 1.03 -24.02 -8.96
C THR A 283 0.55 -22.69 -8.36
N ILE A 284 1.31 -21.60 -8.55
CA ILE A 284 0.91 -20.26 -8.12
C ILE A 284 -0.38 -19.83 -8.84
N MET A 285 -0.41 -19.95 -10.16
CA MET A 285 -1.55 -19.52 -10.99
C MET A 285 -2.83 -20.29 -10.64
N THR A 286 -2.74 -21.60 -10.43
CA THR A 286 -3.88 -22.42 -9.99
C THR A 286 -4.40 -21.97 -8.64
N SER A 287 -3.52 -21.76 -7.69
CA SER A 287 -3.92 -21.30 -6.35
C SER A 287 -4.57 -19.92 -6.39
N THR A 288 -3.98 -18.99 -7.10
CA THR A 288 -4.48 -17.62 -7.20
C THR A 288 -5.81 -17.57 -7.98
N TYR A 289 -5.95 -18.38 -9.00
CA TYR A 289 -7.21 -18.52 -9.76
C TYR A 289 -8.36 -19.04 -8.89
N ASP A 290 -8.09 -20.01 -8.02
CA ASP A 290 -9.11 -20.65 -7.18
C ASP A 290 -9.36 -19.90 -5.86
N TYR A 291 -8.31 -19.31 -5.24
CA TYR A 291 -8.36 -18.77 -3.89
C TYR A 291 -8.00 -17.29 -3.77
N ALA A 292 -7.66 -16.61 -4.86
CA ALA A 292 -7.22 -15.22 -4.92
C ALA A 292 -5.88 -14.93 -4.19
N GLU A 293 -5.22 -15.92 -3.68
CA GLU A 293 -3.92 -15.82 -3.00
C GLU A 293 -3.00 -16.98 -3.43
N PRO A 294 -1.68 -16.79 -3.41
CA PRO A 294 -0.95 -15.59 -3.00
C PRO A 294 -0.94 -14.49 -4.06
N GLY A 295 -0.76 -13.25 -3.61
CA GLY A 295 -0.48 -12.11 -4.48
C GLY A 295 0.99 -12.09 -4.93
N PHE A 296 1.29 -11.24 -5.91
CA PHE A 296 2.64 -11.01 -6.42
C PHE A 296 3.21 -9.69 -5.93
N ILE A 297 4.43 -9.74 -5.40
CA ILE A 297 5.27 -8.56 -5.21
C ILE A 297 6.46 -8.74 -6.15
N LEU A 298 6.59 -7.85 -7.13
CA LEU A 298 7.69 -7.84 -8.08
C LEU A 298 8.87 -7.14 -7.41
N ILE A 299 9.54 -7.87 -6.54
CA ILE A 299 10.44 -7.33 -5.53
C ILE A 299 11.68 -6.66 -6.13
N ASP A 300 12.18 -7.15 -7.27
CA ASP A 300 13.30 -6.52 -7.95
C ASP A 300 12.92 -5.13 -8.47
N LYS A 301 11.70 -4.97 -8.98
CA LYS A 301 11.16 -3.67 -9.41
C LYS A 301 11.00 -2.72 -8.22
N VAL A 302 10.51 -3.21 -7.10
CA VAL A 302 10.38 -2.44 -5.86
C VAL A 302 11.74 -1.88 -5.44
N ASN A 303 12.75 -2.72 -5.38
CA ASN A 303 14.11 -2.31 -4.96
C ASN A 303 14.82 -1.44 -6.00
N GLN A 304 14.64 -1.70 -7.31
CA GLN A 304 15.19 -0.87 -8.38
C GLN A 304 14.65 0.56 -8.36
N MET A 305 13.38 0.73 -8.02
CA MET A 305 12.70 2.02 -8.02
C MET A 305 12.63 2.68 -6.64
N ASN A 306 13.28 2.10 -5.64
CA ASN A 306 13.28 2.65 -4.28
C ASN A 306 14.13 3.91 -4.20
N ASN A 307 13.57 5.00 -3.69
CA ASN A 307 14.29 6.26 -3.49
C ASN A 307 15.46 6.14 -2.53
N ASN A 308 15.37 5.22 -1.56
CA ASN A 308 16.44 4.91 -0.60
C ASN A 308 17.25 3.67 -1.02
N TRP A 309 17.39 3.42 -2.30
CA TRP A 309 18.07 2.27 -2.92
C TRP A 309 19.48 2.01 -2.37
N PHE A 310 20.15 3.05 -1.88
CA PHE A 310 21.53 3.02 -1.41
C PHE A 310 21.68 2.48 0.03
N CYS A 311 20.60 2.39 0.80
CA CYS A 311 20.65 1.98 2.20
C CYS A 311 19.51 1.06 2.64
N GLU A 312 18.56 0.74 1.76
CA GLU A 312 17.45 -0.14 2.06
C GLU A 312 17.43 -1.36 1.17
N ASP A 313 16.97 -2.47 1.73
CA ASP A 313 16.65 -3.69 1.01
C ASP A 313 15.24 -4.11 1.42
N ILE A 314 14.28 -3.94 0.52
CA ILE A 314 12.86 -4.14 0.83
C ILE A 314 12.49 -5.60 0.55
N ARG A 315 11.88 -6.25 1.54
CA ARG A 315 11.48 -7.67 1.52
C ARG A 315 10.05 -7.89 1.98
N ALA A 316 9.36 -6.84 2.43
CA ALA A 316 7.99 -6.94 2.92
C ALA A 316 7.19 -5.69 2.62
N THR A 317 5.87 -5.80 2.72
CA THR A 317 4.93 -4.70 2.58
C THR A 317 3.95 -4.69 3.76
N ASN A 318 3.22 -3.59 3.90
CA ASN A 318 2.04 -3.54 4.75
C ASN A 318 0.93 -4.50 4.25
N PRO A 319 -0.14 -4.74 5.03
CA PRO A 319 -1.17 -5.73 4.67
C PRO A 319 -1.83 -5.56 3.30
N CYS A 320 -1.98 -4.33 2.82
CA CYS A 320 -2.62 -4.03 1.53
C CYS A 320 -1.65 -3.88 0.35
N GLY A 321 -0.34 -3.95 0.60
CA GLY A 321 0.69 -3.99 -0.43
C GLY A 321 1.10 -2.64 -1.03
N GLU A 322 0.48 -1.51 -0.65
CA GLU A 322 0.84 -0.20 -1.18
C GLU A 322 2.11 0.39 -0.56
N GLN A 323 2.58 -0.17 0.54
CA GLN A 323 3.75 0.29 1.28
C GLN A 323 4.83 -0.79 1.41
N PRO A 324 5.68 -0.95 0.39
CA PRO A 324 6.93 -1.69 0.53
C PRO A 324 7.86 -0.92 1.45
N LEU A 325 8.27 -1.53 2.54
CA LEU A 325 9.02 -0.88 3.61
C LEU A 325 10.21 -1.71 4.04
N PRO A 326 11.32 -1.05 4.47
CA PRO A 326 12.44 -1.74 5.11
C PRO A 326 12.05 -2.20 6.52
N PRO A 327 12.92 -3.00 7.18
CA PRO A 327 12.71 -3.40 8.57
C PRO A 327 12.42 -2.22 9.50
N TYR A 328 11.39 -2.33 10.33
CA TYR A 328 10.86 -1.28 11.20
C TYR A 328 10.32 -0.05 10.48
N GLY A 329 10.20 -0.13 9.16
CA GLY A 329 9.63 0.94 8.36
C GLY A 329 8.17 1.17 8.68
N SER A 330 7.77 2.41 8.54
CA SER A 330 6.39 2.83 8.67
C SER A 330 6.11 4.01 7.75
N CYS A 331 4.85 4.19 7.44
CA CYS A 331 4.41 5.28 6.59
C CYS A 331 3.05 5.80 7.07
N LEU A 332 2.88 7.09 6.94
CA LEU A 332 1.61 7.75 7.16
C LEU A 332 0.90 7.95 5.83
N LEU A 333 -0.40 7.78 5.84
CA LEU A 333 -1.22 7.80 4.64
C LEU A 333 -2.21 8.95 4.63
N GLY A 334 -2.54 9.38 3.43
CA GLY A 334 -3.61 10.31 3.15
C GLY A 334 -4.01 10.21 1.70
N SER A 335 -5.24 10.56 1.37
CA SER A 335 -5.75 10.47 0.01
C SER A 335 -6.46 11.74 -0.39
N VAL A 336 -6.24 12.16 -1.63
CA VAL A 336 -6.94 13.31 -2.21
C VAL A 336 -8.17 12.79 -2.95
N ASN A 337 -9.34 13.29 -2.57
CA ASN A 337 -10.60 12.96 -3.23
C ASN A 337 -10.70 13.71 -4.56
N LEU A 338 -10.45 13.01 -5.66
CA LEU A 338 -10.40 13.61 -6.98
C LEU A 338 -11.75 14.20 -7.43
N THR A 339 -12.86 13.71 -6.91
CA THR A 339 -14.21 14.20 -7.27
C THR A 339 -14.42 15.68 -6.95
N MET A 340 -13.63 16.21 -6.01
CA MET A 340 -13.75 17.61 -5.56
C MET A 340 -13.21 18.63 -6.58
N PHE A 341 -12.56 18.17 -7.64
CA PHE A 341 -11.86 19.04 -8.61
C PHE A 341 -12.46 19.00 -10.01
N VAL A 342 -13.61 18.37 -10.19
CA VAL A 342 -14.28 18.34 -11.49
C VAL A 342 -15.20 19.55 -11.62
N ASP A 343 -14.92 20.38 -12.62
CA ASP A 343 -15.77 21.47 -13.05
C ASP A 343 -16.71 21.00 -14.16
N TYR A 344 -17.98 21.44 -14.12
CA TYR A 344 -19.01 21.09 -15.11
C TYR A 344 -19.20 19.58 -15.33
N PRO A 345 -19.36 18.79 -14.23
CA PRO A 345 -19.45 17.33 -14.36
C PRO A 345 -20.59 16.90 -15.29
N PHE A 346 -20.38 15.81 -16.00
CA PHE A 346 -21.30 15.16 -16.94
C PHE A 346 -21.67 16.00 -18.18
N THR A 347 -20.96 17.09 -18.43
CA THR A 347 -21.20 17.96 -19.60
C THR A 347 -20.04 17.85 -20.61
N ASP A 348 -20.24 18.39 -21.81
CA ASP A 348 -19.20 18.52 -22.83
C ASP A 348 -18.03 19.44 -22.42
N LYS A 349 -18.25 20.27 -21.39
CA LYS A 349 -17.24 21.17 -20.80
C LYS A 349 -16.58 20.62 -19.55
N ALA A 350 -16.86 19.37 -19.18
CA ALA A 350 -16.28 18.76 -18.00
C ALA A 350 -14.74 18.83 -18.04
N SER A 351 -14.14 19.32 -16.97
CA SER A 351 -12.70 19.50 -16.85
C SER A 351 -12.22 19.32 -15.42
N PHE A 352 -10.95 19.00 -15.26
CA PHE A 352 -10.33 18.84 -13.96
C PHE A 352 -9.60 20.13 -13.57
N ASN A 353 -9.87 20.65 -12.39
CA ASN A 353 -9.29 21.90 -11.88
C ASN A 353 -7.93 21.62 -11.21
N TYR A 354 -6.86 21.62 -12.02
CA TYR A 354 -5.51 21.35 -11.55
C TYR A 354 -4.97 22.42 -10.60
N GLU A 355 -5.35 23.67 -10.74
CA GLU A 355 -4.90 24.74 -9.85
C GLU A 355 -5.34 24.50 -8.41
N LYS A 356 -6.64 24.25 -8.22
CA LYS A 356 -7.20 23.88 -6.90
C LYS A 356 -6.60 22.58 -6.37
N TYR A 357 -6.45 21.58 -7.22
CA TYR A 357 -5.84 20.29 -6.90
C TYR A 357 -4.41 20.46 -6.36
N ARG A 358 -3.55 21.20 -7.07
CA ARG A 358 -2.18 21.47 -6.61
C ARG A 358 -2.15 22.18 -5.26
N LYS A 359 -3.05 23.13 -5.04
CA LYS A 359 -3.16 23.85 -3.77
C LYS A 359 -3.48 22.88 -2.62
N VAL A 360 -4.45 21.98 -2.81
CA VAL A 360 -4.81 20.96 -1.81
C VAL A 360 -3.63 20.00 -1.57
N VAL A 361 -2.98 19.52 -2.63
CA VAL A 361 -1.80 18.63 -2.52
C VAL A 361 -0.69 19.29 -1.73
N GLY A 362 -0.38 20.55 -1.99
CA GLY A 362 0.67 21.29 -1.29
C GLY A 362 0.39 21.43 0.21
N ILE A 363 -0.82 21.84 0.58
CA ILE A 363 -1.22 21.98 1.99
C ILE A 363 -1.22 20.60 2.67
N PHE A 364 -1.77 19.60 2.01
CA PHE A 364 -1.88 18.24 2.54
C PHE A 364 -0.51 17.58 2.75
N THR A 365 0.45 17.86 1.88
CA THR A 365 1.83 17.42 2.05
C THR A 365 2.42 17.93 3.37
N ARG A 366 2.19 19.20 3.70
CA ARG A 366 2.60 19.76 5.00
C ARG A 366 1.88 19.09 6.17
N MET A 367 0.58 18.84 6.03
CA MET A 367 -0.20 18.13 7.06
C MET A 367 0.37 16.75 7.32
N LEU A 368 0.67 15.98 6.28
CA LEU A 368 1.23 14.63 6.41
C LEU A 368 2.65 14.66 7.00
N ASP A 369 3.45 15.65 6.65
CA ASP A 369 4.76 15.84 7.29
C ASP A 369 4.63 16.07 8.80
N ASN A 370 3.62 16.81 9.22
CA ASN A 370 3.34 17.05 10.64
C ASN A 370 2.89 15.78 11.38
N VAL A 371 2.27 14.82 10.70
CA VAL A 371 1.89 13.53 11.30
C VAL A 371 3.12 12.75 11.79
N VAL A 372 4.28 12.93 11.17
CA VAL A 372 5.54 12.32 11.64
C VAL A 372 5.81 12.65 13.10
N GLU A 373 5.52 13.88 13.54
CA GLU A 373 5.79 14.33 14.91
C GLU A 373 4.79 13.78 15.95
N ILE A 374 3.61 13.34 15.50
CA ILE A 374 2.55 12.81 16.38
C ILE A 374 2.28 11.31 16.11
N ASN A 375 3.28 10.56 15.66
CA ASN A 375 3.10 9.21 15.16
C ASN A 375 2.56 8.20 16.18
N GLY A 376 2.94 8.31 17.45
CA GLY A 376 2.48 7.40 18.51
C GLY A 376 2.90 5.93 18.33
N LEU A 377 3.95 5.67 17.56
CA LEU A 377 4.45 4.31 17.35
C LEU A 377 5.02 3.72 18.64
N PRO A 378 4.76 2.42 18.93
CA PRO A 378 5.13 1.83 20.21
C PRO A 378 6.60 1.45 20.36
N LEU A 379 7.31 1.19 19.24
CA LEU A 379 8.70 0.72 19.27
C LEU A 379 9.68 1.86 18.99
N GLU A 380 10.80 1.88 19.69
CA GLU A 380 11.86 2.87 19.49
C GLU A 380 12.42 2.83 18.08
N GLU A 381 12.65 1.64 17.54
CA GLU A 381 13.16 1.42 16.17
C GLU A 381 12.20 1.99 15.11
N GLN A 382 10.89 1.85 15.31
CA GLN A 382 9.87 2.44 14.42
C GLN A 382 9.91 3.96 14.48
N ARG A 383 10.01 4.54 15.69
CA ARG A 383 10.11 5.99 15.85
C ARG A 383 11.37 6.55 15.22
N HIS A 384 12.49 5.84 15.34
CA HIS A 384 13.75 6.23 14.71
C HIS A 384 13.60 6.24 13.17
N GLU A 385 13.08 5.16 12.59
CA GLU A 385 12.90 5.04 11.13
C GLU A 385 12.02 6.16 10.57
N ILE A 386 10.86 6.42 11.18
CA ILE A 386 9.94 7.43 10.65
C ILE A 386 10.49 8.85 10.76
N THR A 387 11.22 9.18 11.81
CA THR A 387 11.83 10.50 11.99
C THR A 387 13.09 10.69 11.14
N TYR A 388 13.84 9.62 10.89
CA TYR A 388 15.06 9.64 10.10
C TYR A 388 14.78 9.83 8.59
N LYS A 389 13.75 9.16 8.08
CA LYS A 389 13.41 9.18 6.64
C LYS A 389 12.20 10.03 6.31
N ARG A 390 11.32 10.26 7.26
CA ARG A 390 10.08 11.06 7.12
C ARG A 390 9.23 10.62 5.92
N ARG A 391 9.10 9.34 5.70
CA ARG A 391 8.39 8.71 4.56
C ARG A 391 6.89 9.02 4.61
N HIS A 392 6.35 9.59 3.52
CA HIS A 392 4.93 9.85 3.34
C HIS A 392 4.29 8.85 2.39
N GLY A 393 2.96 8.74 2.44
CA GLY A 393 2.15 7.93 1.55
C GLY A 393 0.89 8.66 1.12
N MET A 394 1.02 9.73 0.34
CA MET A 394 -0.13 10.42 -0.25
C MET A 394 -0.59 9.69 -1.51
N GLY A 395 -1.89 9.46 -1.60
CA GLY A 395 -2.52 8.85 -2.77
C GLY A 395 -3.79 9.59 -3.19
N ILE A 396 -4.54 8.90 -4.00
CA ILE A 396 -5.83 9.38 -4.54
C ILE A 396 -6.95 8.44 -4.11
N LEU A 397 -8.17 8.95 -4.08
CA LEU A 397 -9.39 8.16 -4.07
C LEU A 397 -10.39 8.78 -5.04
N GLY A 398 -11.38 8.00 -5.42
CA GLY A 398 -12.43 8.48 -6.30
C GLY A 398 -12.03 8.58 -7.78
N LEU A 399 -11.00 7.83 -8.23
CA LEU A 399 -10.61 7.86 -9.64
C LEU A 399 -11.75 7.42 -10.56
N GLY A 400 -12.38 6.29 -10.26
CA GLY A 400 -13.52 5.78 -11.05
C GLY A 400 -14.68 6.76 -11.10
N SER A 401 -15.04 7.33 -9.96
CA SER A 401 -16.08 8.37 -9.86
C SER A 401 -15.72 9.61 -10.69
N THR A 402 -14.50 10.07 -10.59
CA THR A 402 -14.00 11.25 -11.31
C THR A 402 -14.02 11.03 -12.82
N LEU A 403 -13.61 9.84 -13.27
CA LEU A 403 -13.65 9.49 -14.70
C LEU A 403 -15.07 9.53 -15.26
N ALA A 404 -16.06 9.00 -14.54
CA ALA A 404 -17.46 9.10 -14.91
C ALA A 404 -17.92 10.55 -15.00
N MET A 405 -17.55 11.39 -14.04
CA MET A 405 -17.88 12.81 -14.03
C MET A 405 -17.24 13.57 -15.20
N LEU A 406 -16.07 13.12 -15.68
CA LEU A 406 -15.38 13.64 -16.85
C LEU A 406 -15.84 12.97 -18.16
N ARG A 407 -16.83 12.09 -18.12
CA ARG A 407 -17.36 11.33 -19.25
C ARG A 407 -16.36 10.38 -19.90
N MET A 408 -15.43 9.85 -19.12
CA MET A 408 -14.40 8.91 -19.57
C MET A 408 -14.70 7.50 -19.04
N PRO A 409 -14.95 6.50 -19.89
CA PRO A 409 -15.05 5.11 -19.42
C PRO A 409 -13.74 4.67 -18.78
N TYR A 410 -13.82 4.03 -17.62
CA TYR A 410 -12.63 3.49 -16.94
C TYR A 410 -11.93 2.45 -17.82
N GLY A 411 -10.63 2.59 -18.01
CA GLY A 411 -9.82 1.72 -18.87
C GLY A 411 -9.70 2.18 -20.32
N SER A 412 -10.42 3.22 -20.72
CA SER A 412 -10.23 3.85 -22.04
C SER A 412 -8.85 4.52 -22.12
N SER A 413 -8.34 4.73 -23.34
CA SER A 413 -7.05 5.42 -23.54
C SER A 413 -7.03 6.83 -22.93
N GLU A 414 -8.14 7.55 -22.98
CA GLU A 414 -8.29 8.86 -22.34
C GLU A 414 -8.19 8.76 -20.82
N SER A 415 -8.81 7.75 -20.23
CA SER A 415 -8.77 7.53 -18.79
C SER A 415 -7.36 7.14 -18.31
N VAL A 416 -6.62 6.37 -19.09
CA VAL A 416 -5.22 6.02 -18.81
C VAL A 416 -4.35 7.28 -18.85
N GLN A 417 -4.51 8.13 -19.84
CA GLN A 417 -3.78 9.39 -19.96
C GLN A 417 -4.11 10.35 -18.79
N PHE A 418 -5.38 10.48 -18.43
CA PHE A 418 -5.80 11.28 -17.29
C PHE A 418 -5.19 10.76 -15.97
N THR A 419 -5.18 9.45 -15.78
CA THR A 419 -4.61 8.82 -14.58
C THR A 419 -3.12 9.14 -14.44
N GLU A 420 -2.36 9.00 -15.53
CA GLU A 420 -0.94 9.39 -15.53
C GLU A 420 -0.76 10.86 -15.17
N GLU A 421 -1.52 11.75 -15.79
CA GLU A 421 -1.40 13.20 -15.61
C GLU A 421 -1.74 13.62 -14.17
N VAL A 422 -2.82 13.13 -13.60
CA VAL A 422 -3.26 13.53 -12.25
C VAL A 422 -2.29 13.04 -11.16
N VAL A 423 -1.72 11.85 -11.32
CA VAL A 423 -0.71 11.31 -10.39
C VAL A 423 0.63 12.01 -10.57
N ARG A 424 1.03 12.32 -11.80
CA ARG A 424 2.23 13.12 -12.08
C ARG A 424 2.15 14.48 -11.39
N GLU A 425 1.04 15.19 -11.53
CA GLU A 425 0.84 16.50 -10.91
C GLU A 425 0.93 16.43 -9.39
N MET A 426 0.37 15.38 -8.78
CA MET A 426 0.51 15.13 -7.34
C MET A 426 1.97 14.94 -6.95
N ALA A 427 2.70 14.10 -7.67
CA ALA A 427 4.10 13.80 -7.38
C ALA A 427 4.98 15.06 -7.48
N VAL A 428 4.86 15.79 -8.57
CA VAL A 428 5.66 17.01 -8.79
C VAL A 428 5.37 18.05 -7.72
N GLU A 429 4.10 18.32 -7.41
CA GLU A 429 3.73 19.28 -6.38
C GLU A 429 4.23 18.83 -4.99
N GLY A 430 4.18 17.55 -4.71
CA GLY A 430 4.74 16.98 -3.46
C GLY A 430 6.23 17.26 -3.32
N TRP A 431 7.01 17.10 -4.37
CA TRP A 431 8.45 17.37 -4.33
C TRP A 431 8.77 18.87 -4.28
N ARG A 432 7.97 19.72 -4.91
CA ARG A 432 8.07 21.18 -4.71
C ARG A 432 7.86 21.54 -3.26
N GLN A 433 6.82 20.96 -2.64
CA GLN A 433 6.54 21.19 -1.23
C GLN A 433 7.63 20.60 -0.32
N SER A 434 8.22 19.47 -0.69
CA SER A 434 9.36 18.87 0.02
C SER A 434 10.54 19.84 0.10
N LEU A 435 10.86 20.48 -1.01
CA LEU A 435 11.93 21.50 -1.05
C LEU A 435 11.59 22.70 -0.17
N ALA A 436 10.37 23.23 -0.25
CA ALA A 436 9.92 24.35 0.55
C ALA A 436 9.93 24.04 2.06
N LEU A 437 9.48 22.85 2.46
CA LEU A 437 9.51 22.41 3.85
C LEU A 437 10.94 22.18 4.35
N ALA A 438 11.82 21.67 3.49
CA ALA A 438 13.24 21.51 3.84
C ALA A 438 13.93 22.86 4.06
N ASP A 439 13.61 23.87 3.25
CA ASP A 439 14.12 25.24 3.46
C ASP A 439 13.63 25.84 4.80
N GLU A 440 12.40 25.56 5.18
CA GLU A 440 11.79 26.10 6.39
C GLU A 440 12.17 25.33 7.66
N LYS A 441 12.16 23.99 7.61
CA LYS A 441 12.26 23.08 8.77
C LYS A 441 13.50 22.19 8.76
N GLY A 442 14.30 22.23 7.71
CA GLY A 442 15.41 21.32 7.46
C GLY A 442 15.02 20.07 6.67
N PRO A 443 15.96 19.43 5.99
CA PRO A 443 15.75 18.18 5.29
C PRO A 443 15.53 17.02 6.25
N ALA A 444 15.05 15.87 5.74
CA ALA A 444 15.07 14.63 6.51
C ALA A 444 16.52 14.31 6.95
N PRO A 445 16.74 13.80 8.16
CA PRO A 445 18.10 13.56 8.68
C PRO A 445 18.99 12.72 7.76
N ILE A 446 18.43 11.70 7.07
CA ILE A 446 19.16 10.86 6.12
C ILE A 446 19.83 11.67 5.00
N MET A 447 19.28 12.82 4.64
CA MET A 447 19.77 13.62 3.52
C MET A 447 21.16 14.21 3.77
N ASP A 448 21.48 14.52 5.01
CA ASP A 448 22.78 15.09 5.43
C ASP A 448 23.79 14.04 5.85
N ASP A 449 23.40 12.79 6.01
CA ASP A 449 24.32 11.69 6.33
C ASP A 449 25.16 11.29 5.12
N GLU A 450 26.37 10.84 5.39
CA GLU A 450 27.29 10.32 4.37
C GLU A 450 27.20 8.81 4.25
N PHE A 451 27.19 8.31 3.02
CA PHE A 451 27.16 6.89 2.69
C PHE A 451 28.38 6.53 1.86
N GLU A 452 29.04 5.47 2.26
CA GLU A 452 30.20 4.95 1.55
C GLU A 452 29.75 4.11 0.35
N VAL A 453 30.33 4.39 -0.82
CA VAL A 453 30.06 3.65 -2.06
C VAL A 453 30.52 2.20 -1.92
N THR A 454 29.57 1.29 -2.01
CA THR A 454 29.76 -0.17 -1.90
C THR A 454 29.76 -0.86 -3.28
N PRO A 455 30.27 -2.08 -3.40
CA PRO A 455 30.16 -2.86 -4.64
C PRO A 455 28.69 -3.04 -5.08
N LYS A 456 27.79 -3.27 -4.12
CA LYS A 456 26.34 -3.40 -4.38
C LYS A 456 25.76 -2.10 -4.98
N MET A 457 26.16 -0.96 -4.48
CA MET A 457 25.72 0.35 -5.01
C MET A 457 26.17 0.56 -6.45
N LEU A 458 27.40 0.21 -6.78
CA LEU A 458 27.95 0.33 -8.15
C LEU A 458 27.25 -0.64 -9.12
N THR A 459 26.85 -1.80 -8.66
CA THR A 459 26.07 -2.76 -9.45
C THR A 459 24.64 -2.24 -9.68
N LYS A 460 23.98 -1.73 -8.65
CA LYS A 460 22.63 -1.17 -8.74
C LYS A 460 22.55 0.11 -9.57
N CYS A 461 23.59 0.93 -9.51
CA CYS A 461 23.64 2.22 -10.18
C CYS A 461 24.98 2.41 -10.90
N PRO A 462 25.13 1.89 -12.13
CA PRO A 462 26.35 2.05 -12.92
C PRO A 462 26.72 3.52 -13.21
N GLN A 463 25.74 4.43 -13.16
CA GLN A 463 25.93 5.86 -13.36
C GLN A 463 26.94 6.45 -12.37
N LEU A 464 27.03 5.91 -11.15
CA LEU A 464 28.05 6.33 -10.18
C LEU A 464 29.46 6.19 -10.74
N SER A 465 29.78 5.05 -11.36
CA SER A 465 31.08 4.81 -11.98
C SER A 465 31.32 5.74 -13.18
N GLN A 466 30.30 5.97 -13.99
CA GLN A 466 30.37 6.88 -15.14
C GLN A 466 30.64 8.32 -14.69
N ASP A 467 30.12 8.73 -13.55
CA ASP A 467 30.34 10.05 -12.95
C ASP A 467 31.66 10.14 -12.17
N GLY A 468 32.46 9.08 -12.16
CA GLY A 468 33.79 9.06 -11.57
C GLY A 468 33.89 8.62 -10.11
N TYR A 469 32.79 8.18 -9.50
CA TYR A 469 32.80 7.65 -8.13
C TYR A 469 33.36 6.25 -8.08
N LYS A 470 34.12 5.96 -7.02
CA LYS A 470 34.81 4.69 -6.77
C LYS A 470 34.42 4.10 -5.43
N LEU A 471 34.73 2.82 -5.24
CA LEU A 471 34.60 2.16 -3.94
C LEU A 471 35.24 2.99 -2.84
N GLY A 472 34.52 3.16 -1.73
CA GLY A 472 35.00 3.89 -0.57
C GLY A 472 34.76 5.41 -0.62
N ASP A 473 34.39 5.96 -1.77
CA ASP A 473 33.97 7.36 -1.84
C ASP A 473 32.74 7.59 -0.98
N LYS A 474 32.62 8.79 -0.40
CA LYS A 474 31.48 9.13 0.42
C LYS A 474 30.60 10.14 -0.28
N LEU A 475 29.30 9.86 -0.29
CA LEU A 475 28.27 10.72 -0.85
C LEU A 475 27.18 10.98 0.18
N LYS A 476 26.67 12.21 0.18
CA LYS A 476 25.52 12.54 1.03
C LYS A 476 24.24 11.87 0.52
N GLY A 477 23.36 11.52 1.45
CA GLY A 477 22.07 10.93 1.16
C GLY A 477 21.25 11.74 0.17
N LYS A 478 21.26 13.06 0.27
CA LYS A 478 20.56 13.96 -0.67
C LYS A 478 21.00 13.82 -2.11
N VAL A 479 22.28 13.57 -2.38
CA VAL A 479 22.82 13.36 -3.72
C VAL A 479 22.40 12.00 -4.26
N LEU A 480 22.59 10.95 -3.46
CA LEU A 480 22.19 9.59 -3.83
C LEU A 480 20.67 9.48 -4.06
N HIS A 481 19.89 10.18 -3.28
CA HIS A 481 18.43 10.22 -3.39
C HIS A 481 17.97 10.98 -4.63
N ALA A 482 18.37 12.23 -4.79
CA ALA A 482 17.85 13.09 -5.84
C ALA A 482 18.45 12.79 -7.24
N LYS A 483 19.76 12.53 -7.31
CA LYS A 483 20.45 12.33 -8.62
C LYS A 483 20.54 10.89 -9.07
N TYR A 484 20.52 9.92 -8.16
CA TYR A 484 20.80 8.53 -8.50
C TYR A 484 19.65 7.56 -8.26
N SER A 485 18.52 8.03 -7.71
CA SER A 485 17.28 7.25 -7.69
C SER A 485 16.63 7.29 -9.08
N LYS A 486 16.27 6.11 -9.61
CA LYS A 486 15.59 6.00 -10.92
C LYS A 486 14.25 6.75 -10.94
N TYR A 487 13.49 6.67 -9.84
CA TYR A 487 12.24 7.41 -9.72
C TYR A 487 12.47 8.92 -9.75
N MET A 488 13.42 9.43 -8.97
CA MET A 488 13.70 10.87 -8.94
C MET A 488 14.21 11.38 -10.32
N GLN A 489 14.85 10.52 -11.11
CA GLN A 489 15.23 10.87 -12.48
C GLN A 489 14.01 11.00 -13.42
N GLN A 490 12.92 10.30 -13.16
CA GLN A 490 11.65 10.54 -13.86
C GLN A 490 11.09 11.94 -13.54
N ILE A 491 11.15 12.34 -12.27
CA ILE A 491 10.79 13.72 -11.87
C ILE A 491 11.72 14.74 -12.57
N ALA A 492 13.01 14.46 -12.65
CA ALA A 492 13.97 15.32 -13.36
C ALA A 492 13.63 15.50 -14.84
N GLY A 493 13.02 14.50 -15.47
CA GLY A 493 12.56 14.56 -16.86
C GLY A 493 11.50 15.64 -17.12
N VAL A 494 10.72 16.00 -16.10
CA VAL A 494 9.69 17.06 -16.19
C VAL A 494 10.06 18.32 -15.42
N GLU A 495 10.86 18.21 -14.36
CA GLU A 495 11.27 19.34 -13.50
C GLU A 495 12.77 19.23 -13.14
N PRO A 496 13.67 19.47 -14.10
CA PRO A 496 15.10 19.27 -13.87
C PRO A 496 15.69 20.19 -12.79
N GLU A 497 15.25 21.45 -12.73
CA GLU A 497 15.73 22.41 -11.73
C GLU A 497 15.35 22.01 -10.30
N LEU A 498 14.15 21.43 -10.13
CA LEU A 498 13.69 20.94 -8.84
C LEU A 498 14.62 19.84 -8.29
N ILE A 499 15.03 18.91 -9.14
CA ILE A 499 15.95 17.84 -8.77
C ILE A 499 17.33 18.37 -8.40
N GLU A 500 17.84 19.34 -9.16
CA GLU A 500 19.13 20.01 -8.82
C GLU A 500 19.07 20.65 -7.42
N GLN A 501 17.98 21.33 -7.11
CA GLN A 501 17.79 21.96 -5.80
C GLN A 501 17.63 20.94 -4.68
N LEU A 502 16.90 19.85 -4.92
CA LEU A 502 16.78 18.74 -3.96
C LEU A 502 18.11 18.03 -3.70
N ALA A 503 18.96 17.89 -4.71
CA ALA A 503 20.30 17.35 -4.56
C ALA A 503 21.23 18.24 -3.73
N GLU A 504 21.07 19.56 -3.85
CA GLU A 504 21.86 20.54 -3.10
C GLU A 504 21.41 20.66 -1.65
N LYS A 505 20.10 20.75 -1.40
CA LYS A 505 19.52 21.07 -0.09
C LYS A 505 19.03 19.86 0.69
N GLY A 506 18.63 18.81 0.01
CA GLY A 506 17.92 17.66 0.56
C GLY A 506 16.42 17.90 0.68
N GLY A 507 15.61 16.89 0.38
CA GLY A 507 14.17 16.93 0.56
C GLY A 507 13.75 16.76 2.04
N ARG A 508 12.55 17.20 2.36
CA ARG A 508 11.97 17.03 3.71
C ARG A 508 11.64 15.58 4.04
N PHE A 509 11.41 14.75 3.02
CA PHE A 509 11.03 13.34 3.14
C PHE A 509 11.62 12.54 1.98
N THR A 510 11.73 11.22 2.14
CA THR A 510 12.34 10.34 1.12
C THR A 510 11.32 9.80 0.14
N HIS A 511 10.06 9.66 0.54
CA HIS A 511 8.95 9.17 -0.29
C HIS A 511 7.73 10.05 -0.08
N HIS A 512 6.93 10.19 -1.13
CA HIS A 512 5.74 11.03 -1.10
C HIS A 512 4.45 10.30 -1.43
N THR A 513 4.45 9.42 -2.43
CA THR A 513 3.22 8.87 -3.02
C THR A 513 3.04 7.38 -2.79
N SER A 514 1.79 7.01 -2.53
CA SER A 514 1.32 5.63 -2.39
C SER A 514 -0.19 5.63 -2.59
N ILE A 515 -0.74 4.62 -3.24
CA ILE A 515 -2.20 4.52 -3.43
C ILE A 515 -2.76 3.40 -2.58
N ALA A 516 -3.42 3.79 -1.50
CA ALA A 516 -4.09 2.91 -0.55
C ALA A 516 -5.49 2.50 -1.05
N PRO A 517 -6.08 1.41 -0.51
CA PRO A 517 -7.44 0.98 -0.89
C PRO A 517 -8.52 1.99 -0.54
N THR A 518 -8.40 2.72 0.53
CA THR A 518 -9.32 3.79 1.01
C THR A 518 -10.79 3.35 1.24
N GLY A 519 -11.07 2.06 1.43
CA GLY A 519 -12.44 1.53 1.51
C GLY A 519 -13.34 2.29 2.47
N THR A 520 -12.94 2.41 3.73
CA THR A 520 -13.76 3.04 4.77
C THR A 520 -13.80 4.56 4.65
N ILE A 521 -12.69 5.23 4.36
CA ILE A 521 -12.68 6.70 4.23
C ILE A 521 -13.41 7.17 2.97
N SER A 522 -13.38 6.38 1.89
CA SER A 522 -14.15 6.69 0.68
C SER A 522 -15.65 6.63 0.94
N LEU A 523 -16.13 5.55 1.56
CA LEU A 523 -17.54 5.39 1.90
C LEU A 523 -18.01 6.49 2.84
N SER A 524 -17.24 6.84 3.85
CA SER A 524 -17.58 7.84 4.86
C SER A 524 -17.33 9.28 4.36
N LEU A 525 -16.08 9.71 4.44
CA LEU A 525 -15.73 11.13 4.27
C LEU A 525 -15.78 11.60 2.81
N ALA A 526 -15.70 10.71 1.85
CA ALA A 526 -15.83 11.01 0.42
C ALA A 526 -17.21 10.67 -0.16
N ASN A 527 -18.22 10.52 0.70
CA ASN A 527 -19.60 10.28 0.29
C ASN A 527 -19.74 9.13 -0.73
N ASN A 528 -19.03 8.04 -0.48
CA ASN A 528 -18.98 6.84 -1.31
C ASN A 528 -18.39 7.07 -2.73
N ALA A 529 -17.41 7.94 -2.86
CA ALA A 529 -16.55 7.96 -4.02
C ALA A 529 -15.81 6.62 -4.15
N SER A 530 -15.42 6.24 -5.36
CA SER A 530 -14.75 4.98 -5.61
C SER A 530 -13.45 4.83 -4.79
N ASN A 531 -13.11 3.59 -4.44
CA ASN A 531 -11.98 3.27 -3.57
C ASN A 531 -10.64 3.46 -4.30
N GLY A 532 -9.76 4.29 -3.77
CA GLY A 532 -8.42 4.48 -4.30
C GLY A 532 -8.40 4.70 -5.82
N ILE A 533 -7.65 3.84 -6.50
CA ILE A 533 -7.52 3.83 -7.96
C ILE A 533 -8.62 2.99 -8.66
N GLU A 534 -9.45 2.30 -7.88
CA GLU A 534 -10.45 1.37 -8.41
C GLU A 534 -11.63 2.06 -9.10
N PRO A 535 -12.29 1.40 -10.05
CA PRO A 535 -13.64 1.79 -10.46
C PRO A 535 -14.62 1.48 -9.33
N SER A 536 -15.82 2.07 -9.37
CA SER A 536 -16.87 1.70 -8.42
C SER A 536 -17.24 0.24 -8.56
N PHE A 537 -17.40 -0.46 -7.44
CA PHE A 537 -17.81 -1.87 -7.45
C PHE A 537 -19.27 -2.00 -7.91
N SER A 538 -20.14 -1.14 -7.41
CA SER A 538 -21.54 -1.05 -7.78
C SER A 538 -22.02 0.40 -7.67
N HIS A 539 -22.90 0.81 -8.58
CA HIS A 539 -23.46 2.17 -8.54
C HIS A 539 -24.61 2.31 -7.55
N HIS A 540 -25.27 1.23 -7.21
CA HIS A 540 -26.36 1.21 -6.23
C HIS A 540 -26.40 -0.12 -5.51
N TYR A 541 -26.53 -0.06 -4.18
CA TYR A 541 -26.78 -1.21 -3.32
C TYR A 541 -27.56 -0.79 -2.08
N ALA A 542 -28.02 -1.76 -1.30
CA ALA A 542 -28.71 -1.52 -0.05
C ALA A 542 -27.83 -1.91 1.13
N ARG A 543 -27.84 -1.07 2.16
CA ARG A 543 -27.09 -1.30 3.41
C ARG A 543 -28.04 -1.27 4.60
N ASN A 544 -27.80 -2.17 5.53
CA ASN A 544 -28.54 -2.17 6.81
C ASN A 544 -27.80 -1.25 7.81
N ILE A 545 -28.49 -0.24 8.30
CA ILE A 545 -28.00 0.64 9.37
C ILE A 545 -28.83 0.45 10.63
N ILE A 546 -28.23 0.68 11.80
CA ILE A 546 -28.91 0.74 13.07
C ILE A 546 -28.99 2.19 13.50
N ARG A 547 -30.19 2.76 13.55
CA ARG A 547 -30.37 4.14 14.02
C ARG A 547 -30.26 4.19 15.55
N GLU A 548 -29.68 5.26 16.04
CA GLU A 548 -29.57 5.53 17.48
C GLU A 548 -30.94 5.46 18.16
N GLY A 549 -31.02 4.66 19.23
CA GLY A 549 -32.26 4.45 19.99
C GLY A 549 -33.21 3.40 19.40
N ARG A 550 -32.90 2.72 18.32
CA ARG A 550 -33.68 1.63 17.72
C ARG A 550 -32.90 0.31 17.71
N LYS A 551 -33.58 -0.79 18.05
CA LYS A 551 -33.01 -2.15 17.98
C LYS A 551 -33.15 -2.79 16.59
N THR A 552 -33.91 -2.17 15.70
CA THR A 552 -34.22 -2.69 14.36
C THR A 552 -33.26 -2.11 13.32
N LYS A 553 -32.74 -2.97 12.46
CA LYS A 553 -31.96 -2.58 11.29
C LYS A 553 -32.90 -1.96 10.25
N GLU A 554 -32.53 -0.83 9.71
CA GLU A 554 -33.21 -0.17 8.60
C GLU A 554 -32.37 -0.29 7.35
N LYS A 555 -33.02 -0.67 6.24
CA LYS A 555 -32.37 -0.81 4.93
C LYS A 555 -32.36 0.56 4.24
N VAL A 556 -31.18 1.07 3.91
CA VAL A 556 -31.01 2.34 3.21
C VAL A 556 -30.33 2.13 1.86
N ASP A 557 -30.69 2.95 0.88
CA ASP A 557 -30.04 2.97 -0.42
C ASP A 557 -28.67 3.64 -0.32
N VAL A 558 -27.67 3.06 -0.98
CA VAL A 558 -26.33 3.62 -1.12
C VAL A 558 -26.01 3.75 -2.61
N PHE A 559 -25.66 4.96 -3.01
CA PHE A 559 -25.25 5.26 -4.37
C PHE A 559 -23.74 5.48 -4.45
N SER A 560 -23.11 5.04 -5.54
CA SER A 560 -21.78 5.55 -5.87
C SER A 560 -21.85 7.08 -5.93
N PHE A 561 -20.76 7.75 -5.57
CA PHE A 561 -20.77 9.23 -5.58
C PHE A 561 -21.12 9.79 -6.98
N GLU A 562 -20.60 9.17 -8.03
CA GLU A 562 -20.90 9.59 -9.40
C GLU A 562 -22.37 9.42 -9.75
N LEU A 563 -23.04 8.37 -9.31
CA LEU A 563 -24.47 8.22 -9.52
C LEU A 563 -25.28 9.20 -8.65
N LEU A 564 -24.90 9.38 -7.41
CA LEU A 564 -25.52 10.37 -6.53
C LEU A 564 -25.45 11.77 -7.15
N ALA A 565 -24.29 12.16 -7.64
CA ALA A 565 -24.07 13.43 -8.32
C ALA A 565 -24.87 13.54 -9.61
N TYR A 566 -24.90 12.48 -10.42
CA TYR A 566 -25.67 12.44 -11.67
C TYR A 566 -27.17 12.57 -11.41
N ARG A 567 -27.69 11.89 -10.41
CA ARG A 567 -29.12 12.00 -10.01
C ARG A 567 -29.43 13.40 -9.50
N HIS A 568 -28.51 14.03 -8.84
CA HIS A 568 -28.70 15.39 -8.32
C HIS A 568 -28.62 16.47 -9.41
N LEU A 569 -27.74 16.30 -10.39
CA LEU A 569 -27.40 17.31 -11.39
C LEU A 569 -28.13 17.13 -12.74
N VAL A 570 -28.39 15.90 -13.15
CA VAL A 570 -28.82 15.58 -14.51
C VAL A 570 -30.16 14.85 -14.53
N ASN A 571 -30.29 13.71 -13.86
CA ASN A 571 -31.46 12.85 -13.95
C ASN A 571 -31.81 12.20 -12.60
N PRO A 572 -32.75 12.74 -11.84
CA PRO A 572 -33.14 12.20 -10.53
C PRO A 572 -33.66 10.76 -10.55
N GLY A 573 -34.10 10.27 -11.69
CA GLY A 573 -34.62 8.91 -11.87
C GLY A 573 -33.59 7.89 -12.33
N ALA A 574 -32.35 8.31 -12.60
CA ALA A 574 -31.31 7.43 -13.13
C ALA A 574 -31.01 6.27 -12.19
N MET A 575 -30.96 5.05 -12.72
CA MET A 575 -30.65 3.82 -11.98
C MET A 575 -29.90 2.84 -12.88
N PRO A 576 -28.93 2.05 -12.30
CA PRO A 576 -28.29 0.99 -13.07
C PRO A 576 -29.32 -0.09 -13.44
N PHE A 577 -29.16 -0.67 -14.61
CA PHE A 577 -29.98 -1.78 -15.12
C PHE A 577 -31.48 -1.44 -15.30
N SER A 578 -31.84 -0.16 -15.43
CA SER A 578 -33.23 0.23 -15.63
C SER A 578 -33.78 -0.29 -16.96
N GLU A 579 -34.99 -0.82 -16.93
CA GLU A 579 -35.76 -1.18 -18.15
C GLU A 579 -36.25 0.07 -18.87
N GLU A 580 -36.49 1.15 -18.16
CA GLU A 580 -36.91 2.43 -18.70
C GLU A 580 -35.73 3.15 -19.35
N GLU A 581 -35.79 3.41 -20.62
CA GLU A 581 -34.70 3.99 -21.43
C GLU A 581 -34.23 5.37 -20.89
N ASP A 582 -35.18 6.18 -20.46
CA ASP A 582 -34.91 7.52 -19.93
C ASP A 582 -34.24 7.52 -18.53
N LYS A 583 -34.18 6.37 -17.87
CA LYS A 583 -33.54 6.18 -16.57
C LYS A 583 -32.21 5.44 -16.65
N ARG A 584 -31.79 5.00 -17.84
CA ARG A 584 -30.52 4.29 -18.04
C ARG A 584 -29.31 5.19 -17.83
N LEU A 585 -28.23 4.59 -17.33
CA LEU A 585 -26.98 5.30 -17.16
C LEU A 585 -26.24 5.45 -18.49
N PRO A 586 -25.56 6.59 -18.72
CA PRO A 586 -24.66 6.76 -19.85
C PRO A 586 -23.55 5.69 -19.87
N HIS A 587 -22.96 5.47 -21.04
CA HIS A 587 -21.94 4.44 -21.27
C HIS A 587 -20.64 4.63 -20.45
N TYR A 588 -20.38 5.83 -19.97
CA TYR A 588 -19.19 6.13 -19.17
C TYR A 588 -19.34 5.78 -17.66
N PHE A 589 -20.53 5.33 -17.25
CA PHE A 589 -20.70 4.68 -15.95
C PHE A 589 -20.25 3.23 -16.05
N THR A 590 -19.13 2.92 -15.42
CA THR A 590 -18.52 1.60 -15.41
C THR A 590 -18.41 1.07 -13.99
N THR A 591 -18.54 -0.24 -13.82
CA THR A 591 -18.24 -0.95 -12.60
C THR A 591 -16.98 -1.80 -12.79
N SER A 592 -16.45 -2.35 -11.71
CA SER A 592 -15.26 -3.22 -11.79
C SER A 592 -15.44 -4.43 -12.70
N GLU A 593 -16.68 -4.92 -12.88
CA GLU A 593 -16.98 -6.04 -13.78
C GLU A 593 -16.96 -5.65 -15.27
N ASP A 594 -17.19 -4.38 -15.56
CA ASP A 594 -17.19 -3.86 -16.94
C ASP A 594 -15.78 -3.65 -17.50
N VAL A 595 -14.76 -3.70 -16.63
CA VAL A 595 -13.36 -3.41 -16.96
C VAL A 595 -12.61 -4.72 -17.16
N THR A 596 -11.89 -4.82 -18.30
CA THR A 596 -11.07 -6.02 -18.56
C THR A 596 -9.86 -6.07 -17.63
N PRO A 597 -9.30 -7.25 -17.34
CA PRO A 597 -8.06 -7.36 -16.56
C PRO A 597 -6.90 -6.53 -17.12
N ALA A 598 -6.73 -6.52 -18.46
CA ALA A 598 -5.72 -5.69 -19.10
C ALA A 598 -5.93 -4.19 -18.86
N GLN A 599 -7.17 -3.73 -18.89
CA GLN A 599 -7.51 -2.33 -18.61
C GLN A 599 -7.23 -1.96 -17.13
N HIS A 600 -7.50 -2.87 -16.19
CA HIS A 600 -7.11 -2.69 -14.79
C HIS A 600 -5.59 -2.50 -14.65
N VAL A 601 -4.82 -3.32 -15.33
CA VAL A 601 -3.35 -3.23 -15.33
C VAL A 601 -2.87 -1.93 -15.98
N ASP A 602 -3.47 -1.51 -17.09
CA ASP A 602 -3.09 -0.27 -17.81
C ASP A 602 -3.28 0.97 -16.93
N ILE A 603 -4.37 1.06 -16.21
CA ILE A 603 -4.63 2.15 -15.26
C ILE A 603 -3.58 2.15 -14.13
N GLN A 604 -3.31 0.99 -13.55
CA GLN A 604 -2.30 0.85 -12.50
C GLN A 604 -0.90 1.25 -13.01
N ALA A 605 -0.53 0.82 -14.21
CA ALA A 605 0.77 1.12 -14.81
C ALA A 605 0.93 2.63 -15.07
N ALA A 606 -0.11 3.31 -15.54
CA ALA A 606 -0.09 4.75 -15.74
C ALA A 606 0.19 5.51 -14.44
N ALA A 607 -0.44 5.11 -13.34
CA ALA A 607 -0.21 5.70 -12.03
C ALA A 607 1.16 5.33 -11.46
N GLN A 608 1.61 4.07 -11.63
CA GLN A 608 2.86 3.58 -11.05
C GLN A 608 4.10 4.34 -11.52
N LEU A 609 4.08 4.90 -12.73
CA LEU A 609 5.16 5.77 -13.23
C LEU A 609 5.50 6.89 -12.25
N TRP A 610 4.50 7.43 -11.56
CA TRP A 610 4.63 8.61 -10.70
C TRP A 610 4.43 8.31 -9.21
N VAL A 611 4.21 7.05 -8.86
CA VAL A 611 4.12 6.59 -7.46
C VAL A 611 5.44 6.00 -7.02
N ASP A 612 6.07 6.60 -6.02
CA ASP A 612 7.37 6.17 -5.52
C ASP A 612 7.30 4.96 -4.56
N SER A 613 6.19 4.76 -3.89
CA SER A 613 5.89 3.52 -3.17
C SER A 613 5.16 2.54 -4.09
N SER A 614 4.07 1.94 -3.66
CA SER A 614 3.30 1.00 -4.48
C SER A 614 1.82 1.36 -4.52
N ILE A 615 1.04 0.52 -5.17
CA ILE A 615 -0.38 0.73 -5.40
C ILE A 615 -1.14 -0.52 -4.96
N SER A 616 -2.13 -0.34 -4.10
CA SER A 616 -3.11 -1.37 -3.81
C SER A 616 -4.17 -1.38 -4.90
N LYS A 617 -4.14 -2.38 -5.74
CA LYS A 617 -5.08 -2.54 -6.85
C LYS A 617 -5.40 -4.00 -7.09
N THR A 618 -6.69 -4.27 -7.28
CA THR A 618 -7.18 -5.59 -7.68
C THR A 618 -7.65 -5.57 -9.13
N ALA A 619 -7.16 -6.50 -9.93
CA ALA A 619 -7.72 -6.79 -11.24
C ALA A 619 -8.85 -7.80 -11.05
N ASN A 620 -10.09 -7.35 -11.20
CA ASN A 620 -11.25 -8.23 -11.13
C ASN A 620 -11.33 -9.08 -12.41
N VAL A 621 -11.58 -10.36 -12.21
CA VAL A 621 -11.61 -11.37 -13.27
C VAL A 621 -13.00 -12.03 -13.26
N PRO A 622 -13.70 -12.10 -14.41
CA PRO A 622 -14.97 -12.79 -14.49
C PRO A 622 -14.88 -14.26 -14.05
N GLN A 623 -15.93 -14.77 -13.44
CA GLN A 623 -15.98 -16.16 -12.95
C GLN A 623 -15.64 -17.19 -14.04
N ASP A 624 -16.11 -16.94 -15.25
CA ASP A 624 -15.93 -17.79 -16.43
C ASP A 624 -14.68 -17.48 -17.26
N PHE A 625 -13.80 -16.60 -16.75
CA PHE A 625 -12.57 -16.22 -17.42
C PHE A 625 -11.65 -17.44 -17.59
N ALA A 626 -11.19 -17.68 -18.81
CA ALA A 626 -10.42 -18.87 -19.11
C ALA A 626 -9.06 -18.88 -18.39
N TYR A 627 -8.73 -20.01 -17.78
CA TYR A 627 -7.46 -20.18 -17.05
C TYR A 627 -6.21 -19.87 -17.90
N PRO A 628 -6.11 -20.26 -19.19
CA PRO A 628 -4.97 -19.86 -20.00
C PRO A 628 -4.80 -18.33 -20.13
N ASP A 629 -5.90 -17.60 -20.27
CA ASP A 629 -5.89 -16.13 -20.35
C ASP A 629 -5.57 -15.50 -18.99
N PHE A 630 -5.97 -16.14 -17.89
CA PHE A 630 -5.67 -15.71 -16.53
C PHE A 630 -4.16 -15.67 -16.26
N LYS A 631 -3.42 -16.66 -16.73
CA LYS A 631 -1.95 -16.71 -16.56
C LYS A 631 -1.26 -15.53 -17.22
N ASP A 632 -1.78 -15.02 -18.30
CA ASP A 632 -1.19 -13.91 -19.06
C ASP A 632 -1.31 -12.57 -18.32
N ILE A 633 -2.26 -12.42 -17.40
CA ILE A 633 -2.44 -11.19 -16.63
C ILE A 633 -1.16 -10.85 -15.85
N TYR A 634 -0.57 -11.81 -15.17
CA TYR A 634 0.61 -11.60 -14.32
C TYR A 634 1.87 -11.30 -15.16
N MET A 635 2.02 -11.95 -16.30
CA MET A 635 3.10 -11.63 -17.25
C MET A 635 2.93 -10.22 -17.85
N TYR A 636 1.69 -9.86 -18.18
CA TYR A 636 1.37 -8.51 -18.66
C TYR A 636 1.68 -7.45 -17.60
N ALA A 637 1.31 -7.69 -16.34
CA ALA A 637 1.65 -6.81 -15.22
C ALA A 637 3.17 -6.63 -15.06
N TYR A 638 3.91 -7.72 -15.15
CA TYR A 638 5.37 -7.68 -15.12
C TYR A 638 5.95 -6.84 -16.27
N ASP A 639 5.51 -7.08 -17.49
CA ASP A 639 5.99 -6.37 -18.69
C ASP A 639 5.62 -4.87 -18.66
N LYS A 640 4.53 -4.51 -18.00
CA LYS A 640 4.13 -3.11 -17.77
C LYS A 640 4.91 -2.42 -16.64
N GLY A 641 5.79 -3.12 -15.97
CA GLY A 641 6.65 -2.55 -14.93
C GLY A 641 5.95 -2.28 -13.60
N LEU A 642 4.90 -3.01 -13.27
CA LEU A 642 4.24 -2.92 -11.99
C LEU A 642 5.13 -3.42 -10.85
N LYS A 643 4.89 -2.94 -9.65
CA LYS A 643 5.54 -3.40 -8.42
C LYS A 643 4.79 -4.53 -7.72
N GLY A 644 3.53 -4.72 -8.05
CA GLY A 644 2.69 -5.77 -7.52
C GLY A 644 1.50 -6.05 -8.41
N CYS A 645 0.92 -7.23 -8.26
CA CYS A 645 -0.28 -7.63 -8.98
C CYS A 645 -1.13 -8.51 -8.08
N THR A 646 -2.41 -8.15 -7.97
CA THR A 646 -3.42 -8.92 -7.25
C THR A 646 -4.63 -9.09 -8.15
N THR A 647 -5.17 -10.31 -8.19
CA THR A 647 -6.39 -10.61 -8.94
C THR A 647 -7.46 -11.15 -7.99
N PHE A 648 -8.69 -10.93 -8.34
CA PHE A 648 -9.83 -11.53 -7.66
C PHE A 648 -10.79 -12.10 -8.68
N ARG A 649 -11.03 -13.42 -8.60
CA ARG A 649 -12.05 -14.15 -9.35
C ARG A 649 -12.98 -14.81 -8.33
N PHE A 650 -14.27 -14.52 -8.41
CA PHE A 650 -15.23 -15.18 -7.54
C PHE A 650 -15.29 -16.67 -7.87
N ASN A 651 -15.02 -17.52 -6.90
CA ASN A 651 -15.10 -18.97 -7.04
C ASN A 651 -16.08 -19.53 -5.99
N PRO A 652 -17.32 -19.86 -6.37
CA PRO A 652 -18.31 -20.33 -5.41
C PRO A 652 -17.92 -21.64 -4.73
N GLU A 653 -17.08 -22.47 -5.33
CA GLU A 653 -16.61 -23.71 -4.71
C GLU A 653 -15.59 -23.47 -3.60
N ALA A 654 -14.65 -22.55 -3.80
CA ALA A 654 -13.63 -22.22 -2.82
C ALA A 654 -14.20 -21.40 -1.65
N PHE A 655 -15.23 -20.58 -1.93
CA PHE A 655 -15.85 -19.68 -0.97
C PHE A 655 -17.16 -20.21 -0.38
N GLN A 656 -17.52 -21.50 -0.60
CA GLN A 656 -18.76 -22.11 -0.10
C GLN A 656 -18.92 -22.11 1.43
N GLY A 657 -17.82 -22.00 2.19
CA GLY A 657 -17.88 -21.84 3.64
C GLY A 657 -17.79 -20.38 4.09
N VAL A 658 -17.50 -19.48 3.17
CA VAL A 658 -17.37 -18.02 3.31
C VAL A 658 -18.41 -17.31 2.45
N LEU A 659 -19.40 -17.98 1.96
CA LEU A 659 -20.64 -17.32 1.66
C LEU A 659 -21.28 -16.89 3.00
N VAL A 660 -20.58 -16.03 3.45
CA VAL A 660 -20.77 -14.70 3.28
C VAL A 660 -22.20 -14.60 2.81
N GLN A 661 -23.05 -14.75 3.78
CA GLN A 661 -24.34 -14.11 3.66
C GLN A 661 -24.08 -12.73 3.06
N GLU A 662 -24.98 -12.16 2.24
CA GLU A 662 -24.89 -10.77 1.75
C GLU A 662 -24.30 -9.79 2.77
N LYS A 663 -24.40 -10.12 4.03
CA LYS A 663 -23.90 -9.50 5.24
C LYS A 663 -22.38 -9.47 5.40
N ASP A 664 -21.66 -10.38 4.80
CA ASP A 664 -20.20 -10.50 4.96
C ASP A 664 -19.46 -10.09 3.68
N LEU A 665 -20.13 -10.05 2.52
CA LEU A 665 -19.68 -9.32 1.34
C LEU A 665 -19.55 -7.83 1.66
N GLU A 666 -20.47 -7.29 2.43
CA GLU A 666 -20.40 -5.93 2.95
C GLU A 666 -19.19 -5.71 3.90
N ASN A 667 -18.70 -6.76 4.58
CA ASN A 667 -17.59 -6.69 5.53
C ASN A 667 -16.23 -7.12 4.95
N THR A 668 -16.18 -7.84 3.85
CA THR A 668 -14.93 -8.25 3.19
C THR A 668 -14.45 -7.26 2.14
N LEU A 669 -15.30 -6.36 1.72
CA LEU A 669 -14.96 -5.27 0.79
C LEU A 669 -14.43 -4.01 1.50
N TYR A 670 -14.23 -4.06 2.82
CA TYR A 670 -13.83 -2.89 3.61
C TYR A 670 -12.60 -3.15 4.49
#